data_fbfbc9d9ab543126f67e0a6570e863bf
#
_entry.id   fbfbc9d9ab543126f67e0a6570e863bf
#
_cell.length_a   1.000
_cell.length_b   1.000
_cell.length_c   1.000
_cell.angle_alpha   90.00
_cell.angle_beta   90.00
_cell.angle_gamma   90.00
#
_symmetry.space_group_name_H-M   'P 1'
#
loop_
_entity.id
_entity.type
_entity.pdbx_description
1 polymer ?
#
loop_
_entity_poly.entity_id
_entity_poly.type
_entity_poly.pdbx_seq_one_letter_code
_entity_poly.pdbx_strand_id
1 'polypeptide(L)'
;MQHECTNTKVSTNLFLLKPILMTHYLRLLSLVVSAMLLAVKAVAGIKVSQTLPSAGKPEHCYTMMNANNYYCNATTSPTQTKDNYAQFAFYAASDKANTYYIYNVTASKWVSYDQAGSYSAQTGFVKMTDNKVDAAVYKISELSTGAYEIQPYTTTGVAAIYLNWYKGVDKSNNPVDGNVTLGLWTDNGTKDKGSNWTLKEVGVQQKYTLFSDGMPSNATVIINGQSFTGLNAQGDQSINAEEILASDITVKVGGGYLAKVTIDNANYQIDFKFIQYFTPTASIDAEKQYPYILKMPSAYIKKSGDNLVHTTSASDADRFVLIEAEQGKYYIYDRTAGCYIYYTNVANGSNQTTTANSNVKYTTDKATANTWQLMMLSEETVAIIPGSVENPTGNTPSFNFTGGIDNNAVLNLYNANDRNSAWQFIDPSKTPMPFATLMYALPGAQYIHKLPTKTGETVTSVDFGSISTLALHDDRVAIGNKYKYISGTAPAEEGEYEYTLNLTNETGDEIQSKVRLIVSSHLQSPTPMMAWLTWNWFARAISHDKMVEIAKGLEKYGLIEAGFNTIVLDDAWASPTNDKAALTYDPAKFPNGISGLKTALKGINNKLKVGIYSDAGSMTCENYQPGSYGYEAAHLALFDSWGVDMLKYDYCNSQAGTKVSYTQMGNAVAKLNEERQAKGEIPFVFNICEWGKTKPWEWGAEAGGSSWRATSDAREDWIGNNSRPGVLGGVDEVRKLWMYAGVNRFNDLDMMCIGLHGLGGPSNNTAGHQSNGGKITGLTDAQARSQMSLWCMFASPLALTCDLRETPKGEANANVQMPNPLITDADIATLTNTEVLAINQDALGQQAEYMEALSTGTSNYSNTGYDVYVKDLTNGRMAVSVTNRGTTAVSVPDIQLTSIYLKADNKYTCRDIWANTESEIENTLSPGTLQPCETKVYVLTEKTPVTSLSGVNTSLASKGSTRYDISGRKVAEDYKGLSIKDGQKTLK
;
A
#
# COMPACT_ATOMS: atom_id res chain seq x y z
N MET A 1 -38.35 -41.10 -44.97
CA MET A 1 -38.30 -42.46 -44.46
C MET A 1 -38.43 -42.28 -42.95
N GLN A 2 -39.68 -42.37 -42.41
CA GLN A 2 -40.28 -43.57 -41.85
C GLN A 2 -39.33 -44.28 -40.89
N HIS A 3 -39.57 -44.31 -39.62
CA HIS A 3 -40.53 -45.11 -38.79
C HIS A 3 -40.18 -44.80 -37.33
N GLU A 4 -40.91 -44.93 -36.26
CA GLU A 4 -42.28 -45.38 -36.00
C GLU A 4 -42.68 -44.96 -34.54
N CYS A 5 -43.95 -44.78 -34.33
CA CYS A 5 -44.62 -44.59 -33.06
C CYS A 5 -44.54 -45.83 -32.18
N THR A 6 -44.51 -45.67 -30.88
CA THR A 6 -45.26 -46.52 -29.98
C THR A 6 -45.95 -45.69 -28.88
N ASN A 7 -47.27 -45.84 -28.87
CA ASN A 7 -48.20 -45.37 -27.89
C ASN A 7 -48.03 -46.09 -26.56
N THR A 8 -48.07 -45.34 -25.45
CA THR A 8 -48.63 -45.91 -24.22
C THR A 8 -49.53 -44.88 -23.54
N LYS A 9 -50.79 -45.32 -23.42
CA LYS A 9 -51.87 -44.61 -22.75
C LYS A 9 -51.54 -44.34 -21.27
N VAL A 10 -51.68 -43.09 -20.80
CA VAL A 10 -52.03 -42.79 -19.37
C VAL A 10 -53.21 -41.81 -19.42
N SER A 11 -54.24 -42.32 -18.83
CA SER A 11 -55.62 -41.77 -18.77
C SER A 11 -55.74 -40.51 -17.92
N THR A 12 -56.58 -39.64 -18.47
CA THR A 12 -57.61 -38.83 -17.75
C THR A 12 -57.46 -38.61 -16.24
N ASN A 13 -56.79 -37.48 -15.84
CA ASN A 13 -57.04 -36.75 -14.64
C ASN A 13 -56.51 -35.31 -14.65
N LEU A 14 -56.49 -34.65 -15.79
CA LEU A 14 -55.93 -33.31 -15.95
C LEU A 14 -56.96 -32.20 -16.21
N PHE A 15 -58.23 -32.45 -15.98
CA PHE A 15 -59.32 -31.49 -16.32
C PHE A 15 -59.98 -30.78 -15.12
N LEU A 16 -59.59 -31.10 -13.89
CA LEU A 16 -60.14 -30.46 -12.67
C LEU A 16 -59.25 -29.52 -11.91
N LEU A 17 -57.98 -29.36 -12.32
CA LEU A 17 -56.99 -28.48 -11.68
C LEU A 17 -56.74 -27.14 -12.37
N LYS A 18 -57.17 -26.96 -13.60
CA LYS A 18 -56.95 -25.73 -14.38
C LYS A 18 -57.69 -24.47 -13.87
N PRO A 19 -58.90 -24.49 -13.32
CA PRO A 19 -59.51 -23.25 -12.86
C PRO A 19 -58.90 -22.70 -11.56
N ILE A 20 -58.43 -23.56 -10.66
CA ILE A 20 -57.86 -23.11 -9.36
C ILE A 20 -56.44 -22.54 -9.51
N LEU A 21 -55.62 -23.14 -10.32
CA LEU A 21 -54.28 -22.61 -10.63
C LEU A 21 -54.36 -21.29 -11.43
N MET A 22 -55.29 -21.15 -12.33
CA MET A 22 -55.44 -19.93 -13.12
C MET A 22 -56.00 -18.78 -12.28
N THR A 23 -56.86 -19.05 -11.30
CA THR A 23 -57.35 -18.04 -10.36
C THR A 23 -56.30 -17.64 -9.33
N HIS A 24 -55.43 -18.56 -8.91
CA HIS A 24 -54.24 -18.24 -8.09
C HIS A 24 -53.18 -17.48 -8.87
N TYR A 25 -52.93 -17.84 -10.13
CA TYR A 25 -51.99 -17.13 -11.01
C TYR A 25 -52.48 -15.71 -11.34
N LEU A 26 -53.78 -15.54 -11.61
CA LEU A 26 -54.39 -14.22 -11.80
C LEU A 26 -54.40 -13.37 -10.53
N ARG A 27 -54.58 -13.99 -9.35
CA ARG A 27 -54.47 -13.29 -8.07
C ARG A 27 -52.98 -12.95 -7.75
N LEU A 28 -52.01 -13.84 -8.01
CA LEU A 28 -50.59 -13.53 -7.92
C LEU A 28 -50.18 -12.46 -8.93
N LEU A 29 -50.63 -12.55 -10.16
CA LEU A 29 -50.34 -11.55 -11.19
C LEU A 29 -50.96 -10.19 -10.85
N SER A 30 -52.20 -10.17 -10.28
CA SER A 30 -52.82 -8.91 -9.82
C SER A 30 -52.11 -8.33 -8.58
N LEU A 31 -51.62 -9.17 -7.67
CA LEU A 31 -50.78 -8.76 -6.54
C LEU A 31 -49.40 -8.30 -6.97
N VAL A 32 -48.78 -8.98 -7.93
CA VAL A 32 -47.48 -8.58 -8.52
C VAL A 32 -47.66 -7.32 -9.35
N VAL A 33 -48.69 -7.18 -10.14
CA VAL A 33 -48.98 -5.94 -10.90
C VAL A 33 -49.40 -4.82 -9.97
N SER A 34 -50.14 -5.07 -8.88
CA SER A 34 -50.43 -4.06 -7.86
C SER A 34 -49.19 -3.69 -7.06
N ALA A 35 -48.30 -4.66 -6.75
CA ALA A 35 -46.99 -4.39 -6.13
C ALA A 35 -46.04 -3.66 -7.10
N MET A 36 -46.04 -4.03 -8.38
CA MET A 36 -45.27 -3.28 -9.40
C MET A 36 -45.83 -1.89 -9.68
N LEU A 37 -47.17 -1.70 -9.66
CA LEU A 37 -47.80 -0.39 -9.77
C LEU A 37 -47.59 0.49 -8.52
N LEU A 38 -47.39 -0.11 -7.33
CA LEU A 38 -46.97 0.60 -6.13
C LEU A 38 -45.45 0.87 -6.12
N ALA A 39 -44.66 0.00 -6.75
CA ALA A 39 -43.20 0.17 -6.84
C ALA A 39 -42.73 1.24 -7.86
N VAL A 40 -43.61 1.66 -8.78
CA VAL A 40 -43.28 2.68 -9.82
C VAL A 40 -43.41 4.12 -9.27
N LYS A 41 -43.77 4.33 -7.99
CA LYS A 41 -44.07 5.66 -7.45
C LYS A 41 -43.08 6.22 -6.44
N ALA A 42 -42.00 5.53 -6.10
CA ALA A 42 -41.04 6.04 -5.13
C ALA A 42 -39.63 6.09 -5.72
N VAL A 43 -38.90 7.17 -5.48
CA VAL A 43 -37.41 7.15 -5.51
C VAL A 43 -36.99 6.09 -4.51
N ALA A 44 -36.10 5.19 -4.87
CA ALA A 44 -35.60 4.17 -3.94
C ALA A 44 -35.23 4.83 -2.62
N GLY A 45 -35.86 4.44 -1.52
CA GLY A 45 -35.54 4.94 -0.17
C GLY A 45 -36.50 5.98 0.41
N ILE A 46 -37.31 6.71 -0.37
CA ILE A 46 -38.28 7.68 0.20
C ILE A 46 -39.67 7.05 0.30
N LYS A 47 -40.17 6.88 1.54
CA LYS A 47 -41.56 6.43 1.83
C LYS A 47 -42.48 7.64 1.84
N VAL A 48 -43.58 7.56 1.10
CA VAL A 48 -44.55 8.65 1.04
C VAL A 48 -45.60 8.49 2.13
N SER A 49 -45.95 9.59 2.79
CA SER A 49 -47.05 9.64 3.73
C SER A 49 -48.39 9.69 2.98
N GLN A 50 -49.40 8.93 3.47
CA GLN A 50 -50.73 8.90 2.91
C GLN A 50 -51.69 9.78 3.70
N THR A 51 -51.54 9.82 5.03
CA THR A 51 -52.36 10.65 5.92
C THR A 51 -51.97 12.13 5.75
N LEU A 52 -52.93 12.93 5.23
CA LEU A 52 -52.75 14.36 5.09
C LEU A 52 -52.60 15.04 6.46
N PRO A 53 -51.82 16.11 6.60
CA PRO A 53 -51.59 16.80 7.87
C PRO A 53 -52.86 17.29 8.55
N SER A 54 -53.91 17.60 7.79
CA SER A 54 -55.26 17.97 8.31
C SER A 54 -56.05 16.80 8.94
N ALA A 55 -55.63 15.55 8.62
CA ALA A 55 -56.27 14.34 9.09
C ALA A 55 -55.48 13.62 10.20
N GLY A 56 -54.24 14.01 10.43
CA GLY A 56 -53.38 13.42 11.46
C GLY A 56 -51.89 13.64 11.22
N LYS A 57 -51.06 13.02 12.04
CA LYS A 57 -49.61 13.07 11.91
C LYS A 57 -49.15 12.24 10.70
N PRO A 58 -48.25 12.74 9.86
CA PRO A 58 -47.69 11.94 8.76
C PRO A 58 -47.01 10.65 9.25
N GLU A 59 -47.15 9.55 8.51
CA GLU A 59 -46.62 8.23 8.87
C GLU A 59 -45.07 8.21 8.70
N HIS A 60 -44.54 8.95 7.74
CA HIS A 60 -43.15 8.98 7.42
C HIS A 60 -42.64 10.42 7.42
N CYS A 61 -41.75 10.71 8.33
CA CYS A 61 -41.11 12.02 8.48
C CYS A 61 -39.58 11.87 8.27
N TYR A 62 -38.98 12.87 7.65
CA TYR A 62 -37.56 12.89 7.33
C TYR A 62 -36.90 14.15 7.85
N THR A 63 -35.65 14.03 8.30
CA THR A 63 -34.77 15.18 8.37
C THR A 63 -34.11 15.37 7.00
N MET A 64 -33.76 16.62 6.65
CA MET A 64 -33.08 16.97 5.43
C MET A 64 -31.73 17.62 5.78
N MET A 65 -30.63 16.96 5.42
CA MET A 65 -29.28 17.45 5.65
C MET A 65 -28.55 17.56 4.30
N ASN A 66 -27.88 18.67 4.03
CA ASN A 66 -27.07 18.78 2.82
C ASN A 66 -25.66 18.17 3.01
N ALA A 67 -24.93 18.01 1.92
CA ALA A 67 -23.57 17.41 1.94
C ALA A 67 -22.52 18.26 2.71
N ASN A 68 -22.88 19.47 3.18
CA ASN A 68 -22.07 20.30 4.08
C ASN A 68 -22.45 20.08 5.56
N ASN A 69 -23.27 19.07 5.89
CA ASN A 69 -23.77 18.73 7.23
C ASN A 69 -24.68 19.77 7.88
N TYR A 70 -25.45 20.53 7.08
CA TYR A 70 -26.47 21.47 7.60
C TYR A 70 -27.85 20.91 7.45
N TYR A 71 -28.62 20.94 8.53
CA TYR A 71 -30.03 20.56 8.55
C TYR A 71 -30.96 21.75 8.27
N CYS A 72 -32.10 21.46 7.63
CA CYS A 72 -33.20 22.40 7.57
C CYS A 72 -33.85 22.52 8.98
N ASN A 73 -34.02 23.74 9.47
CA ASN A 73 -34.81 23.97 10.69
C ASN A 73 -36.27 24.36 10.37
N ALA A 74 -37.08 24.58 11.42
CA ALA A 74 -38.48 24.91 11.29
C ALA A 74 -38.78 26.27 10.63
N THR A 75 -37.81 27.16 10.48
CA THR A 75 -37.97 28.46 9.88
C THR A 75 -37.35 28.50 8.48
N THR A 76 -37.67 29.55 7.68
CA THR A 76 -37.07 29.76 6.36
C THR A 76 -35.60 30.20 6.44
N SER A 77 -35.06 30.36 7.67
CA SER A 77 -33.66 30.68 7.92
C SER A 77 -33.05 29.54 8.74
N PRO A 78 -32.39 28.60 8.13
CA PRO A 78 -31.79 27.46 8.83
C PRO A 78 -30.62 27.89 9.70
N THR A 79 -30.66 27.51 10.96
CA THR A 79 -29.50 27.64 11.85
C THR A 79 -28.76 26.31 11.93
N GLN A 80 -27.46 26.37 12.04
CA GLN A 80 -26.52 25.24 12.04
C GLN A 80 -26.52 24.38 13.29
N THR A 81 -27.58 24.41 14.11
CA THR A 81 -27.62 23.61 15.34
C THR A 81 -28.11 22.20 15.03
N LYS A 82 -27.34 21.20 15.47
CA LYS A 82 -27.72 19.79 15.39
C LYS A 82 -29.00 19.46 16.17
N ASP A 83 -29.48 20.35 17.02
CA ASP A 83 -30.48 20.08 18.03
C ASP A 83 -31.89 20.57 17.69
N ASN A 84 -32.11 21.28 16.57
CA ASN A 84 -33.41 21.86 16.19
C ASN A 84 -33.70 21.76 14.71
N TYR A 85 -33.61 20.56 14.15
CA TYR A 85 -33.91 20.33 12.76
C TYR A 85 -35.39 20.14 12.49
N ALA A 86 -35.86 20.66 11.34
CA ALA A 86 -37.26 20.45 10.91
C ALA A 86 -37.44 19.02 10.41
N GLN A 87 -38.64 18.49 10.63
CA GLN A 87 -39.09 17.24 10.04
C GLN A 87 -39.92 17.52 8.79
N PHE A 88 -39.74 16.76 7.75
CA PHE A 88 -40.45 16.89 6.49
C PHE A 88 -41.16 15.60 6.13
N ALA A 89 -42.36 15.71 5.59
CA ALA A 89 -43.08 14.58 5.02
C ALA A 89 -43.26 14.78 3.50
N PHE A 90 -43.15 13.70 2.76
CA PHE A 90 -43.30 13.70 1.31
C PHE A 90 -44.62 13.08 0.89
N TYR A 91 -45.37 13.78 0.05
CA TYR A 91 -46.67 13.34 -0.45
C TYR A 91 -46.62 13.22 -1.96
N ALA A 92 -46.92 12.07 -2.54
CA ALA A 92 -46.88 11.90 -4.00
C ALA A 92 -47.77 12.92 -4.72
N ALA A 93 -47.23 13.56 -5.73
CA ALA A 93 -48.01 14.36 -6.65
C ALA A 93 -48.59 13.42 -7.72
N SER A 94 -49.89 13.53 -7.99
CA SER A 94 -50.74 12.47 -8.51
C SER A 94 -50.43 11.86 -9.85
N ASP A 95 -49.62 12.50 -10.70
CA ASP A 95 -49.57 12.11 -12.12
C ASP A 95 -48.19 11.79 -12.72
N LYS A 96 -47.10 11.93 -11.94
CA LYS A 96 -45.73 11.74 -12.50
C LYS A 96 -44.81 11.08 -11.51
N ALA A 97 -43.96 10.17 -12.01
CA ALA A 97 -42.95 9.46 -11.20
C ALA A 97 -41.98 10.43 -10.55
N ASN A 98 -41.61 10.12 -9.28
CA ASN A 98 -40.61 10.85 -8.50
C ASN A 98 -40.98 12.34 -8.26
N THR A 99 -42.27 12.69 -8.25
CA THR A 99 -42.73 14.05 -7.93
C THR A 99 -43.50 14.07 -6.64
N TYR A 100 -43.20 15.09 -5.79
CA TYR A 100 -43.72 15.15 -4.43
C TYR A 100 -44.12 16.57 -4.04
N TYR A 101 -45.15 16.69 -3.21
CA TYR A 101 -45.32 17.82 -2.33
C TYR A 101 -44.49 17.61 -1.06
N ILE A 102 -43.86 18.65 -0.57
CA ILE A 102 -43.04 18.61 0.64
C ILE A 102 -43.78 19.39 1.73
N TYR A 103 -44.02 18.74 2.87
CA TYR A 103 -44.62 19.35 4.04
C TYR A 103 -43.63 19.44 5.19
N ASN A 104 -43.38 20.66 5.68
CA ASN A 104 -42.59 20.86 6.90
C ASN A 104 -43.48 20.56 8.11
N VAL A 105 -43.32 19.41 8.73
CA VAL A 105 -44.09 18.91 9.86
C VAL A 105 -43.92 19.80 11.09
N THR A 106 -42.68 20.25 11.33
CA THR A 106 -42.33 21.09 12.47
C THR A 106 -42.93 22.48 12.38
N ALA A 107 -42.99 23.07 11.20
CA ALA A 107 -43.60 24.38 10.96
C ALA A 107 -45.12 24.29 10.67
N SER A 108 -45.66 23.07 10.47
CA SER A 108 -47.03 22.80 10.05
C SER A 108 -47.40 23.51 8.75
N LYS A 109 -46.47 23.54 7.77
CA LYS A 109 -46.67 24.27 6.50
C LYS A 109 -46.16 23.48 5.31
N TRP A 110 -46.72 23.74 4.12
CA TRP A 110 -46.28 23.21 2.84
C TRP A 110 -45.11 24.02 2.27
N VAL A 111 -44.17 23.37 1.63
CA VAL A 111 -43.04 24.01 0.99
C VAL A 111 -43.44 24.45 -0.43
N SER A 112 -43.20 25.72 -0.74
CA SER A 112 -43.49 26.34 -2.04
C SER A 112 -42.27 27.18 -2.46
N TYR A 113 -42.35 27.84 -3.62
CA TYR A 113 -41.35 28.80 -4.06
C TYR A 113 -42.00 29.93 -4.84
N ASP A 114 -41.27 31.07 -4.95
CA ASP A 114 -41.76 32.22 -5.69
C ASP A 114 -41.17 32.19 -7.14
N GLN A 115 -42.06 32.18 -8.13
CA GLN A 115 -41.67 32.09 -9.54
C GLN A 115 -41.22 33.44 -10.15
N ALA A 116 -41.37 34.55 -9.42
CA ALA A 116 -41.27 35.91 -9.96
C ALA A 116 -39.86 36.53 -9.89
N GLY A 117 -38.76 35.77 -9.90
CA GLY A 117 -37.43 36.33 -9.78
C GLY A 117 -36.39 35.73 -10.75
N SER A 118 -35.39 36.52 -11.12
CA SER A 118 -34.22 36.02 -11.83
C SER A 118 -33.37 35.19 -10.85
N TYR A 119 -32.99 34.01 -11.24
CA TYR A 119 -32.29 32.98 -10.39
C TYR A 119 -30.81 33.31 -10.10
N SER A 120 -30.38 34.52 -10.35
CA SER A 120 -29.03 34.93 -9.98
C SER A 120 -29.00 35.51 -8.58
N ALA A 121 -28.64 34.67 -7.62
CA ALA A 121 -28.05 35.09 -6.35
C ALA A 121 -28.98 35.80 -5.34
N GLN A 122 -30.18 35.26 -5.01
CA GLN A 122 -30.94 35.90 -3.92
C GLN A 122 -31.73 34.97 -2.98
N THR A 123 -31.72 35.35 -1.73
CA THR A 123 -32.51 34.86 -0.59
C THR A 123 -34.00 35.08 -0.82
N GLY A 124 -34.83 34.03 -0.59
CA GLY A 124 -36.28 34.19 -0.49
C GLY A 124 -37.13 33.45 -1.49
N PHE A 125 -36.55 32.56 -2.32
CA PHE A 125 -37.37 31.85 -3.31
C PHE A 125 -38.13 30.66 -2.74
N VAL A 126 -37.68 30.07 -1.62
CA VAL A 126 -38.39 29.03 -0.91
C VAL A 126 -39.29 29.72 0.13
N LYS A 127 -40.56 29.45 0.06
CA LYS A 127 -41.58 29.96 1.00
C LYS A 127 -42.45 28.84 1.55
N MET A 128 -43.09 29.10 2.67
CA MET A 128 -44.05 28.17 3.30
C MET A 128 -45.46 28.67 3.07
N THR A 129 -46.40 27.77 2.84
CA THR A 129 -47.83 28.04 2.69
C THR A 129 -48.67 27.15 3.57
N ASP A 130 -49.84 27.69 4.00
CA ASP A 130 -50.74 26.96 4.85
C ASP A 130 -51.59 25.92 4.09
N ASN A 131 -51.79 26.15 2.80
CA ASN A 131 -52.66 25.32 1.97
C ASN A 131 -51.85 24.47 0.97
N LYS A 132 -52.21 23.21 0.85
CA LYS A 132 -51.60 22.30 -0.13
C LYS A 132 -51.79 22.77 -1.57
N VAL A 133 -52.86 23.44 -1.88
CA VAL A 133 -53.14 23.96 -3.25
C VAL A 133 -52.15 25.01 -3.71
N ASP A 134 -51.51 25.71 -2.76
CA ASP A 134 -50.48 26.72 -3.01
C ASP A 134 -49.08 26.15 -2.92
N ALA A 135 -48.93 24.85 -2.58
CA ALA A 135 -47.63 24.17 -2.47
C ALA A 135 -47.05 23.87 -3.84
N ALA A 136 -45.74 23.93 -3.94
CA ALA A 136 -45.03 23.53 -5.14
C ALA A 136 -44.86 22.00 -5.21
N VAL A 137 -44.80 21.50 -6.43
CA VAL A 137 -44.39 20.14 -6.72
C VAL A 137 -42.89 20.11 -6.95
N TYR A 138 -42.19 19.15 -6.39
CA TYR A 138 -40.78 18.93 -6.55
C TYR A 138 -40.51 17.57 -7.17
N LYS A 139 -39.56 17.49 -8.09
CA LYS A 139 -38.94 16.24 -8.53
C LYS A 139 -37.76 15.93 -7.63
N ILE A 140 -37.67 14.71 -7.14
CA ILE A 140 -36.54 14.21 -6.37
C ILE A 140 -35.84 13.16 -7.20
N SER A 141 -34.53 13.31 -7.37
CA SER A 141 -33.66 12.38 -8.11
C SER A 141 -32.53 11.91 -7.22
N GLU A 142 -32.25 10.63 -7.22
CA GLU A 142 -31.13 10.06 -6.48
C GLU A 142 -29.83 10.33 -7.24
N LEU A 143 -28.83 10.84 -6.55
CA LEU A 143 -27.46 11.11 -7.07
C LEU A 143 -26.54 9.91 -6.79
N SER A 144 -26.70 9.30 -5.61
CA SER A 144 -26.00 8.12 -5.13
C SER A 144 -26.81 7.53 -3.99
N THR A 145 -26.49 6.34 -3.53
CA THR A 145 -27.22 5.71 -2.43
C THR A 145 -27.37 6.66 -1.23
N GLY A 146 -28.60 7.05 -0.95
CA GLY A 146 -28.96 7.97 0.15
C GLY A 146 -28.71 9.45 -0.09
N ALA A 147 -28.21 9.85 -1.27
CA ALA A 147 -28.02 11.25 -1.64
C ALA A 147 -28.98 11.67 -2.75
N TYR A 148 -29.60 12.83 -2.61
CA TYR A 148 -30.69 13.28 -3.46
C TYR A 148 -30.51 14.73 -3.91
N GLU A 149 -31.01 15.05 -5.11
CA GLU A 149 -31.28 16.43 -5.55
C GLU A 149 -32.78 16.67 -5.65
N ILE A 150 -33.20 17.89 -5.33
CA ILE A 150 -34.61 18.30 -5.26
C ILE A 150 -34.83 19.48 -6.17
N GLN A 151 -35.65 19.33 -7.20
CA GLN A 151 -35.93 20.33 -8.22
C GLN A 151 -37.41 20.73 -8.26
N PRO A 152 -37.75 22.02 -8.36
CA PRO A 152 -39.12 22.42 -8.65
C PRO A 152 -39.63 21.78 -9.96
N TYR A 153 -40.86 21.30 -9.92
CA TYR A 153 -41.55 20.72 -11.06
C TYR A 153 -42.67 21.66 -11.53
N THR A 154 -42.52 22.18 -12.73
CA THR A 154 -43.51 23.15 -13.31
C THR A 154 -44.39 22.49 -14.36
N THR A 155 -45.39 23.22 -14.87
CA THR A 155 -46.27 22.78 -15.98
C THR A 155 -45.48 22.50 -17.26
N THR A 156 -44.29 23.09 -17.43
CA THR A 156 -43.38 22.89 -18.59
C THR A 156 -42.35 21.78 -18.33
N GLY A 157 -42.34 21.20 -17.16
CA GLY A 157 -41.42 20.12 -16.76
C GLY A 157 -40.54 20.49 -15.57
N VAL A 158 -39.37 19.82 -15.46
CA VAL A 158 -38.41 20.06 -14.38
C VAL A 158 -37.69 21.36 -14.62
N ALA A 159 -37.67 22.25 -13.65
CA ALA A 159 -36.87 23.48 -13.73
C ALA A 159 -35.37 23.18 -13.59
N ALA A 160 -34.51 23.89 -14.32
CA ALA A 160 -33.06 23.76 -14.20
C ALA A 160 -32.50 24.54 -12.99
N ILE A 161 -33.15 24.34 -11.85
CA ILE A 161 -32.82 24.92 -10.53
C ILE A 161 -33.07 23.87 -9.46
N TYR A 162 -32.24 23.93 -8.40
CA TYR A 162 -32.23 22.92 -7.33
C TYR A 162 -32.44 23.61 -5.98
N LEU A 163 -33.12 22.88 -5.07
CA LEU A 163 -33.18 23.27 -3.66
C LEU A 163 -31.77 23.28 -3.09
N ASN A 164 -31.34 24.40 -2.53
CA ASN A 164 -29.95 24.65 -2.16
C ASN A 164 -29.85 25.51 -0.88
N TRP A 165 -28.77 25.26 -0.13
CA TRP A 165 -28.30 26.14 0.90
C TRP A 165 -27.51 27.31 0.31
N TYR A 166 -28.18 28.37 -0.05
CA TYR A 166 -27.55 29.54 -0.65
C TYR A 166 -26.56 30.23 0.32
N LYS A 167 -25.31 30.45 -0.14
CA LYS A 167 -24.19 30.95 0.66
C LYS A 167 -23.74 30.04 1.82
N GLY A 168 -24.05 28.77 1.81
CA GLY A 168 -23.56 27.79 2.78
C GLY A 168 -22.07 27.45 2.70
N VAL A 169 -21.39 27.89 1.64
CA VAL A 169 -19.97 27.70 1.42
C VAL A 169 -19.31 28.97 0.84
N ASP A 170 -18.03 29.14 1.14
CA ASP A 170 -17.18 30.17 0.53
C ASP A 170 -16.72 29.75 -0.89
N LYS A 171 -15.95 30.61 -1.55
CA LYS A 171 -15.40 30.37 -2.89
C LYS A 171 -14.46 29.15 -2.97
N SER A 172 -14.02 28.63 -1.83
CA SER A 172 -13.16 27.46 -1.70
C SER A 172 -13.92 26.22 -1.23
N ASN A 173 -15.26 26.28 -1.22
CA ASN A 173 -16.16 25.18 -0.81
C ASN A 173 -16.11 24.85 0.69
N ASN A 174 -15.65 25.77 1.53
CA ASN A 174 -15.68 25.61 2.99
C ASN A 174 -17.01 26.12 3.55
N PRO A 175 -17.59 25.44 4.57
CA PRO A 175 -18.78 25.91 5.26
C PRO A 175 -18.58 27.32 5.83
N VAL A 176 -19.54 28.21 5.61
CA VAL A 176 -19.52 29.56 6.16
C VAL A 176 -20.50 29.66 7.32
N ASP A 177 -19.99 30.10 8.49
CA ASP A 177 -20.83 30.41 9.64
C ASP A 177 -21.65 31.67 9.37
N GLY A 178 -22.98 31.59 9.47
CA GLY A 178 -23.86 32.72 9.32
C GLY A 178 -25.23 32.38 8.75
N ASN A 179 -26.07 33.36 8.58
CA ASN A 179 -27.46 33.24 8.13
C ASN A 179 -27.57 32.67 6.71
N VAL A 180 -27.55 31.37 6.62
CA VAL A 180 -27.75 30.59 5.39
C VAL A 180 -29.23 30.37 5.19
N THR A 181 -29.74 30.69 4.03
CA THR A 181 -31.17 30.57 3.70
C THR A 181 -31.38 29.45 2.69
N LEU A 182 -32.41 28.62 2.93
CA LEU A 182 -32.86 27.64 1.95
C LEU A 182 -33.44 28.39 0.74
N GLY A 183 -32.84 28.16 -0.42
CA GLY A 183 -33.18 28.83 -1.69
C GLY A 183 -33.15 27.89 -2.86
N LEU A 184 -33.07 28.43 -4.05
CA LEU A 184 -32.96 27.71 -5.31
C LEU A 184 -31.68 28.16 -6.04
N TRP A 185 -30.92 27.20 -6.57
CA TRP A 185 -29.65 27.42 -7.26
C TRP A 185 -29.55 26.67 -8.59
N THR A 186 -28.71 27.14 -9.48
CA THR A 186 -28.56 26.57 -10.84
C THR A 186 -27.64 25.35 -10.90
N ASP A 187 -26.78 25.12 -9.92
CA ASP A 187 -25.89 23.97 -9.87
C ASP A 187 -26.55 22.80 -9.14
N ASN A 188 -26.46 21.61 -9.75
CA ASN A 188 -26.99 20.37 -9.20
C ASN A 188 -26.12 19.80 -8.07
N GLY A 189 -26.60 18.78 -7.38
CA GLY A 189 -25.93 18.17 -6.24
C GLY A 189 -24.59 17.49 -6.55
N THR A 190 -24.25 17.26 -7.82
CA THR A 190 -22.91 16.76 -8.23
C THR A 190 -21.89 17.88 -8.31
N LYS A 191 -22.30 19.12 -8.55
CA LYS A 191 -21.43 20.29 -8.65
C LYS A 191 -21.43 21.16 -7.39
N ASP A 192 -22.54 21.20 -6.68
CA ASP A 192 -22.73 22.00 -5.49
C ASP A 192 -23.23 21.15 -4.32
N LYS A 193 -22.41 21.03 -3.28
CA LYS A 193 -22.76 20.30 -2.03
C LYS A 193 -23.99 20.88 -1.34
N GLY A 194 -24.31 22.16 -1.55
CA GLY A 194 -25.53 22.80 -1.05
C GLY A 194 -26.80 22.23 -1.65
N SER A 195 -26.74 21.67 -2.87
CA SER A 195 -27.86 21.03 -3.58
C SER A 195 -27.90 19.50 -3.41
N ASN A 196 -26.99 18.92 -2.66
CA ASN A 196 -26.90 17.48 -2.39
C ASN A 196 -27.50 17.19 -1.01
N TRP A 197 -28.59 16.46 -0.97
CA TRP A 197 -29.39 16.23 0.23
C TRP A 197 -29.38 14.78 0.69
N THR A 198 -29.13 14.55 1.96
CA THR A 198 -29.42 13.28 2.65
C THR A 198 -30.77 13.40 3.34
N LEU A 199 -31.65 12.45 3.08
CA LEU A 199 -32.98 12.35 3.67
C LEU A 199 -33.02 11.17 4.64
N LYS A 200 -33.21 11.44 5.93
CA LYS A 200 -33.23 10.40 6.96
C LYS A 200 -34.61 10.32 7.63
N GLU A 201 -35.22 9.14 7.59
CA GLU A 201 -36.54 8.89 8.21
C GLU A 201 -36.43 8.95 9.75
N VAL A 202 -37.32 9.71 10.38
CA VAL A 202 -37.32 9.97 11.84
C VAL A 202 -38.15 8.91 12.54
N GLY A 203 -37.68 8.45 13.70
CA GLY A 203 -38.42 7.51 14.55
C GLY A 203 -38.31 6.05 14.11
N VAL A 204 -37.54 5.79 13.03
CA VAL A 204 -37.32 4.41 12.58
C VAL A 204 -36.06 3.87 13.26
N GLN A 205 -36.25 2.86 14.09
CA GLN A 205 -35.13 2.14 14.70
C GLN A 205 -34.44 1.28 13.64
N GLN A 206 -33.17 1.59 13.37
CA GLN A 206 -32.30 0.83 12.50
C GLN A 206 -31.53 -0.21 13.31
N LYS A 207 -31.32 -1.39 12.76
CA LYS A 207 -30.50 -2.43 13.38
C LYS A 207 -29.03 -2.26 13.00
N TYR A 208 -28.25 -1.69 13.90
CA TYR A 208 -26.80 -1.59 13.73
C TYR A 208 -26.14 -2.92 14.09
N THR A 209 -25.37 -3.47 13.18
CA THR A 209 -24.53 -4.66 13.40
C THR A 209 -23.18 -4.23 13.94
N LEU A 210 -22.71 -4.92 14.98
CA LEU A 210 -21.46 -4.60 15.68
C LEU A 210 -20.37 -5.59 15.27
N PHE A 211 -19.28 -5.10 14.74
CA PHE A 211 -18.12 -5.88 14.31
C PHE A 211 -16.90 -5.57 15.17
N SER A 212 -16.04 -6.55 15.38
CA SER A 212 -14.72 -6.34 15.95
C SER A 212 -13.75 -7.39 15.46
N ASP A 213 -12.57 -6.94 15.05
CA ASP A 213 -11.42 -7.80 14.84
C ASP A 213 -10.50 -7.69 16.06
N GLY A 214 -10.43 -8.80 16.82
CA GLY A 214 -9.52 -8.92 17.97
C GLY A 214 -9.95 -8.19 19.25
N MET A 215 -11.25 -8.18 19.62
CA MET A 215 -11.70 -7.60 20.89
C MET A 215 -11.07 -8.33 22.09
N PRO A 216 -10.30 -7.62 22.96
CA PRO A 216 -9.74 -8.22 24.17
C PRO A 216 -10.81 -8.74 25.14
N SER A 217 -10.54 -9.83 25.85
CA SER A 217 -11.49 -10.45 26.77
C SER A 217 -11.88 -9.54 27.95
N ASN A 218 -11.05 -8.56 28.30
CA ASN A 218 -11.31 -7.56 29.32
C ASN A 218 -11.95 -6.29 28.79
N ALA A 219 -12.29 -6.22 27.50
CA ALA A 219 -12.92 -5.05 26.92
C ALA A 219 -14.46 -5.12 27.06
N THR A 220 -15.06 -3.94 27.23
CA THR A 220 -16.51 -3.73 27.21
C THR A 220 -16.83 -2.52 26.35
N VAL A 221 -17.71 -2.70 25.38
CA VAL A 221 -18.29 -1.61 24.57
C VAL A 221 -19.66 -1.29 25.15
N ILE A 222 -19.94 -0.01 25.38
CA ILE A 222 -21.23 0.47 25.88
C ILE A 222 -21.77 1.42 24.82
N ILE A 223 -22.98 1.13 24.32
CA ILE A 223 -23.68 1.95 23.30
C ILE A 223 -25.07 2.26 23.84
N ASN A 224 -25.41 3.54 23.99
CA ASN A 224 -26.68 3.98 24.57
C ASN A 224 -27.02 3.28 25.90
N GLY A 225 -25.98 3.05 26.75
CA GLY A 225 -26.12 2.39 28.05
C GLY A 225 -26.19 0.85 28.00
N GLN A 226 -26.26 0.22 26.83
CA GLN A 226 -26.22 -1.24 26.67
C GLN A 226 -24.77 -1.71 26.53
N SER A 227 -24.38 -2.73 27.28
CA SER A 227 -23.02 -3.27 27.29
C SER A 227 -22.89 -4.49 26.37
N PHE A 228 -21.78 -4.53 25.64
CA PHE A 228 -21.39 -5.61 24.72
C PHE A 228 -19.98 -6.09 25.05
N THR A 229 -19.81 -7.41 25.03
CA THR A 229 -18.54 -8.09 25.19
C THR A 229 -18.41 -9.19 24.13
N GLY A 230 -17.18 -9.58 23.79
CA GLY A 230 -16.94 -10.66 22.83
C GLY A 230 -17.46 -10.36 21.42
N LEU A 231 -17.41 -9.10 20.99
CA LEU A 231 -17.68 -8.75 19.59
C LEU A 231 -16.68 -9.44 18.67
N ASN A 232 -17.11 -9.84 17.50
CA ASN A 232 -16.31 -10.60 16.54
C ASN A 232 -16.46 -10.06 15.10
N ALA A 233 -15.67 -10.60 14.19
CA ALA A 233 -15.68 -10.20 12.78
C ALA A 233 -16.91 -10.70 12.01
N GLN A 234 -17.74 -11.60 12.59
CA GLN A 234 -18.96 -12.12 11.98
C GLN A 234 -20.18 -11.20 12.18
N GLY A 235 -20.10 -10.26 13.14
CA GLY A 235 -21.20 -9.33 13.42
C GLY A 235 -22.40 -10.01 14.08
N ASP A 236 -22.16 -10.90 15.03
CA ASP A 236 -23.23 -11.68 15.70
C ASP A 236 -24.07 -10.84 16.65
N GLN A 237 -23.63 -9.64 17.00
CA GLN A 237 -24.30 -8.76 17.94
C GLN A 237 -24.78 -7.48 17.24
N SER A 238 -25.86 -6.89 17.76
CA SER A 238 -26.47 -5.71 17.17
C SER A 238 -27.22 -4.89 18.21
N ILE A 239 -27.47 -3.62 17.88
CA ILE A 239 -28.28 -2.69 18.66
C ILE A 239 -29.28 -1.96 17.74
N ASN A 240 -30.50 -1.70 18.25
CA ASN A 240 -31.45 -0.88 17.54
C ASN A 240 -31.36 0.57 18.01
N ALA A 241 -31.24 1.49 17.08
CA ALA A 241 -31.21 2.93 17.35
C ALA A 241 -31.68 3.71 16.11
N GLU A 242 -32.19 4.92 16.30
CA GLU A 242 -32.50 5.82 15.17
C GLU A 242 -31.21 6.31 14.51
N GLU A 243 -30.22 6.63 15.32
CA GLU A 243 -28.86 7.02 14.94
C GLU A 243 -27.89 6.70 16.08
N ILE A 244 -26.66 6.40 15.73
CA ILE A 244 -25.59 6.25 16.72
C ILE A 244 -24.50 7.27 16.40
N LEU A 245 -24.14 8.06 17.38
CA LEU A 245 -23.06 9.04 17.32
C LEU A 245 -21.86 8.53 18.13
N ALA A 246 -20.67 9.06 17.85
CA ALA A 246 -19.48 8.71 18.61
C ALA A 246 -19.63 9.00 20.13
N SER A 247 -20.43 10.01 20.49
CA SER A 247 -20.76 10.35 21.88
C SER A 247 -21.60 9.30 22.61
N ASP A 248 -22.30 8.45 21.85
CA ASP A 248 -23.18 7.39 22.40
C ASP A 248 -22.39 6.14 22.76
N ILE A 249 -21.10 6.10 22.37
CA ILE A 249 -20.23 4.94 22.52
C ILE A 249 -19.16 5.20 23.57
N THR A 250 -19.06 4.32 24.53
CA THR A 250 -17.97 4.27 25.50
C THR A 250 -17.27 2.92 25.39
N VAL A 251 -15.95 2.90 25.22
CA VAL A 251 -15.15 1.67 25.25
C VAL A 251 -14.30 1.67 26.50
N LYS A 252 -14.46 0.61 27.31
CA LYS A 252 -13.62 0.34 28.49
C LYS A 252 -12.71 -0.82 28.15
N VAL A 253 -11.41 -0.59 28.18
CA VAL A 253 -10.39 -1.59 27.90
C VAL A 253 -9.11 -1.27 28.67
N GLY A 254 -8.39 -2.29 29.09
CA GLY A 254 -7.08 -2.20 29.72
C GLY A 254 -6.03 -2.99 28.92
N GLY A 255 -4.93 -3.38 29.58
CA GLY A 255 -3.92 -4.20 28.93
C GLY A 255 -3.12 -3.50 27.85
N GLY A 256 -3.08 -2.16 27.84
CA GLY A 256 -2.38 -1.36 26.84
C GLY A 256 -3.13 -1.19 25.53
N TYR A 257 -4.42 -1.53 25.48
CA TYR A 257 -5.27 -1.38 24.29
C TYR A 257 -6.01 -0.05 24.26
N LEU A 258 -6.27 0.44 23.04
CA LEU A 258 -7.27 1.45 22.72
C LEU A 258 -8.16 0.95 21.59
N ALA A 259 -9.37 1.47 21.49
CA ALA A 259 -10.31 1.13 20.43
C ALA A 259 -10.44 2.31 19.44
N LYS A 260 -10.30 2.00 18.14
CA LYS A 260 -10.76 2.88 17.06
C LYS A 260 -12.16 2.46 16.69
N VAL A 261 -13.09 3.41 16.71
CA VAL A 261 -14.49 3.17 16.38
C VAL A 261 -14.81 3.82 15.05
N THR A 262 -15.40 3.05 14.14
CA THR A 262 -15.89 3.54 12.85
C THR A 262 -17.41 3.29 12.78
N ILE A 263 -18.18 4.34 12.53
CA ILE A 263 -19.64 4.28 12.45
C ILE A 263 -20.04 4.50 10.99
N ASP A 264 -20.68 3.50 10.39
CA ASP A 264 -21.29 3.59 9.06
C ASP A 264 -22.81 3.64 9.20
N ASN A 265 -23.33 4.85 9.27
CA ASN A 265 -24.77 5.07 9.37
C ASN A 265 -25.54 4.76 8.07
N ALA A 266 -24.84 4.67 6.93
CA ALA A 266 -25.47 4.31 5.65
C ALA A 266 -25.76 2.81 5.56
N ASN A 267 -24.87 1.98 6.09
CA ASN A 267 -24.99 0.52 6.09
C ASN A 267 -25.39 -0.03 7.47
N TYR A 268 -25.60 0.83 8.46
CA TYR A 268 -25.94 0.46 9.84
C TYR A 268 -24.95 -0.51 10.47
N GLN A 269 -23.66 -0.14 10.38
CA GLN A 269 -22.56 -0.93 10.90
C GLN A 269 -21.69 -0.09 11.86
N ILE A 270 -21.16 -0.75 12.88
CA ILE A 270 -20.17 -0.15 13.79
C ILE A 270 -19.02 -1.13 13.94
N ASP A 271 -17.84 -0.68 13.55
CA ASP A 271 -16.61 -1.45 13.61
C ASP A 271 -15.73 -0.97 14.77
N PHE A 272 -15.25 -1.91 15.57
CA PHE A 272 -14.34 -1.70 16.68
C PHE A 272 -13.01 -2.37 16.37
N LYS A 273 -11.99 -1.59 16.09
CA LYS A 273 -10.61 -2.07 15.93
C LYS A 273 -9.84 -1.81 17.22
N PHE A 274 -9.47 -2.90 17.93
CA PHE A 274 -8.65 -2.83 19.14
C PHE A 274 -7.17 -2.88 18.77
N ILE A 275 -6.41 -1.88 19.22
CA ILE A 275 -4.98 -1.73 18.93
C ILE A 275 -4.23 -1.79 20.25
N GLN A 276 -3.32 -2.74 20.39
CA GLN A 276 -2.44 -2.83 21.54
C GLN A 276 -1.17 -2.02 21.32
N TYR A 277 -0.95 -1.00 22.11
CA TYR A 277 0.25 -0.16 22.05
C TYR A 277 1.39 -0.70 22.89
N PHE A 278 1.07 -1.38 24.01
CA PHE A 278 2.04 -2.04 24.87
C PHE A 278 1.38 -3.15 25.70
N THR A 279 2.21 -4.02 26.31
CA THR A 279 1.77 -4.98 27.31
C THR A 279 2.15 -4.45 28.69
N PRO A 280 1.23 -4.27 29.63
CA PRO A 280 1.57 -3.86 30.97
C PRO A 280 2.41 -4.91 31.70
N THR A 281 3.39 -4.45 32.48
CA THR A 281 4.12 -5.26 33.45
C THR A 281 3.29 -5.38 34.73
N ALA A 282 3.21 -6.55 35.34
CA ALA A 282 2.39 -6.78 36.54
C ALA A 282 2.84 -5.95 37.75
N SER A 283 4.16 -5.81 37.97
CA SER A 283 4.79 -4.96 38.99
C SER A 283 6.24 -4.69 38.63
N ILE A 284 6.91 -3.79 39.35
CA ILE A 284 8.36 -3.53 39.17
C ILE A 284 9.22 -4.74 39.56
N ASP A 285 8.70 -5.64 40.39
CA ASP A 285 9.35 -6.88 40.85
C ASP A 285 8.90 -8.12 40.06
N ALA A 286 8.12 -7.93 38.97
CA ALA A 286 7.65 -9.06 38.19
C ALA A 286 8.83 -9.81 37.54
N GLU A 287 8.80 -11.13 37.54
CA GLU A 287 9.79 -11.99 36.90
C GLU A 287 9.88 -11.64 35.39
N LYS A 288 8.72 -11.45 34.77
CA LYS A 288 8.63 -11.01 33.38
C LYS A 288 8.19 -9.57 33.32
N GLN A 289 9.05 -8.73 32.79
CA GLN A 289 8.79 -7.33 32.54
C GLN A 289 8.72 -7.04 31.04
N TYR A 290 7.96 -6.03 30.67
CA TYR A 290 7.82 -5.58 29.29
C TYR A 290 8.30 -4.12 29.18
N PRO A 291 9.62 -3.90 28.98
CA PRO A 291 10.17 -2.57 28.86
C PRO A 291 9.95 -2.01 27.46
N TYR A 292 9.68 -0.69 27.39
CA TYR A 292 9.51 0.04 26.14
C TYR A 292 10.44 1.24 26.09
N ILE A 293 10.84 1.62 24.89
CA ILE A 293 11.42 2.92 24.59
C ILE A 293 10.26 3.83 24.18
N LEU A 294 10.18 5.03 24.75
CA LEU A 294 9.21 6.04 24.35
C LEU A 294 9.81 6.91 23.24
N LYS A 295 9.22 6.82 22.03
CA LYS A 295 9.67 7.52 20.83
C LYS A 295 8.64 8.54 20.39
N MET A 296 9.04 9.77 20.17
CA MET A 296 8.33 10.79 19.41
C MET A 296 8.92 10.91 17.98
N PRO A 297 8.33 11.67 17.04
CA PRO A 297 8.78 11.69 15.64
C PRO A 297 10.28 11.92 15.42
N SER A 298 10.93 12.70 16.28
CA SER A 298 12.33 13.09 16.11
C SER A 298 13.27 12.67 17.24
N ALA A 299 12.77 12.06 18.32
CA ALA A 299 13.59 11.76 19.49
C ALA A 299 12.97 10.72 20.43
N TYR A 300 13.74 10.34 21.43
CA TYR A 300 13.41 9.42 22.53
C TYR A 300 13.61 10.12 23.86
N ILE A 301 13.06 9.55 24.94
CA ILE A 301 13.26 10.04 26.31
C ILE A 301 14.48 9.36 26.94
N LYS A 302 15.29 10.15 27.65
CA LYS A 302 16.31 9.66 28.60
C LYS A 302 16.42 10.54 29.83
N LYS A 303 16.99 9.98 30.91
CA LYS A 303 17.35 10.73 32.12
C LYS A 303 18.67 11.46 31.96
N SER A 304 18.73 12.70 32.43
CA SER A 304 19.98 13.45 32.61
C SER A 304 19.91 14.24 33.89
N GLY A 305 20.63 13.80 34.94
CA GLY A 305 20.44 14.29 36.27
C GLY A 305 19.03 14.03 36.77
N ASP A 306 18.32 15.07 37.21
CA ASP A 306 16.91 14.97 37.64
C ASP A 306 15.92 15.28 36.50
N ASN A 307 16.41 15.44 35.29
CA ASN A 307 15.61 15.82 34.12
C ASN A 307 15.26 14.61 33.26
N LEU A 308 14.05 14.62 32.70
CA LEU A 308 13.68 13.84 31.53
C LEU A 308 14.01 14.67 30.28
N VAL A 309 15.04 14.27 29.55
CA VAL A 309 15.52 14.98 28.36
C VAL A 309 15.34 14.12 27.12
N HIS A 310 15.48 14.70 25.93
CA HIS A 310 15.44 13.96 24.67
C HIS A 310 16.82 13.42 24.29
N THR A 311 16.82 12.35 23.50
CA THR A 311 17.98 11.85 22.76
C THR A 311 17.56 11.45 21.35
N THR A 312 18.44 11.59 20.37
CA THR A 312 18.20 11.12 19.00
C THR A 312 18.65 9.66 18.79
N SER A 313 19.35 9.11 19.79
CA SER A 313 19.84 7.71 19.77
C SER A 313 18.86 6.80 20.51
N ALA A 314 18.39 5.74 19.86
CA ALA A 314 17.56 4.73 20.50
C ALA A 314 18.33 3.89 21.53
N SER A 315 19.65 3.72 21.36
CA SER A 315 20.52 3.03 22.32
C SER A 315 20.69 3.79 23.63
N ASP A 316 20.61 5.13 23.57
CA ASP A 316 20.73 6.00 24.76
C ASP A 316 19.38 6.25 25.45
N ALA A 317 18.29 5.74 24.88
CA ALA A 317 16.96 5.95 25.43
C ALA A 317 16.71 5.07 26.66
N ASP A 318 16.03 5.63 27.67
CA ASP A 318 15.65 4.88 28.87
C ASP A 318 14.54 3.84 28.56
N ARG A 319 14.44 2.86 29.46
CA ARG A 319 13.48 1.75 29.37
C ARG A 319 12.34 1.98 30.36
N PHE A 320 11.13 2.08 29.85
CA PHE A 320 9.93 2.34 30.63
C PHE A 320 9.04 1.09 30.69
N VAL A 321 8.57 0.77 31.89
CA VAL A 321 7.51 -0.23 32.08
C VAL A 321 6.23 0.50 32.51
N LEU A 322 5.09 0.01 32.00
CA LEU A 322 3.78 0.53 32.37
C LEU A 322 3.08 -0.50 33.24
N ILE A 323 2.60 -0.07 34.41
CA ILE A 323 1.96 -0.92 35.41
C ILE A 323 0.51 -0.48 35.53
N GLU A 324 -0.43 -1.35 35.17
CA GLU A 324 -1.85 -1.01 35.21
C GLU A 324 -2.31 -0.83 36.66
N ALA A 325 -2.79 0.35 36.99
CA ALA A 325 -3.32 0.71 38.30
C ALA A 325 -4.82 0.45 38.40
N GLU A 326 -5.54 0.83 37.35
CA GLU A 326 -6.94 0.57 37.10
C GLU A 326 -7.13 0.46 35.60
N GLN A 327 -8.25 -0.09 35.13
CA GLN A 327 -8.49 -0.35 33.72
C GLN A 327 -8.23 0.90 32.85
N GLY A 328 -7.22 0.85 31.98
CA GLY A 328 -6.80 1.92 31.07
C GLY A 328 -5.99 3.06 31.72
N LYS A 329 -5.59 2.93 32.99
CA LYS A 329 -4.70 3.87 33.65
C LYS A 329 -3.47 3.19 34.23
N TYR A 330 -2.33 3.79 34.03
CA TYR A 330 -1.02 3.16 34.24
C TYR A 330 -0.08 4.05 35.06
N TYR A 331 0.69 3.45 35.94
CA TYR A 331 1.94 4.06 36.40
C TYR A 331 3.01 3.87 35.34
N ILE A 332 3.81 4.89 35.08
CA ILE A 332 4.99 4.81 34.21
C ILE A 332 6.23 4.77 35.12
N TYR A 333 6.99 3.70 35.03
CA TYR A 333 8.23 3.51 35.78
C TYR A 333 9.39 3.44 34.80
N ASP A 334 10.35 4.34 34.98
CA ASP A 334 11.62 4.33 34.29
C ASP A 334 12.53 3.28 34.93
N ARG A 335 12.67 2.14 34.27
CA ARG A 335 13.49 1.01 34.77
C ARG A 335 14.99 1.37 34.78
N THR A 336 15.45 2.17 33.83
CA THR A 336 16.84 2.65 33.75
C THR A 336 17.18 3.59 34.90
N ALA A 337 16.27 4.50 35.22
CA ALA A 337 16.43 5.47 36.27
C ALA A 337 16.05 4.97 37.69
N GLY A 338 15.29 3.86 37.78
CA GLY A 338 14.75 3.35 39.03
C GLY A 338 13.69 4.26 39.69
N CYS A 339 12.88 4.98 38.86
CA CYS A 339 11.96 6.00 39.34
C CYS A 339 10.62 5.95 38.61
N TYR A 340 9.53 6.33 39.31
CA TYR A 340 8.25 6.60 38.69
C TYR A 340 8.21 8.03 38.10
N ILE A 341 7.39 8.21 37.03
CA ILE A 341 7.10 9.53 36.49
C ILE A 341 5.77 10.03 37.07
N TYR A 342 5.75 11.28 37.50
CA TYR A 342 4.55 11.93 37.98
C TYR A 342 4.41 13.35 37.46
N TYR A 343 3.22 13.92 37.55
CA TYR A 343 2.94 15.32 37.24
C TYR A 343 2.53 16.11 38.45
N THR A 344 2.95 17.38 38.52
CA THR A 344 2.65 18.26 39.67
C THR A 344 1.33 18.98 39.49
N ASN A 345 0.90 19.25 38.29
CA ASN A 345 -0.40 19.82 37.95
C ASN A 345 -0.80 19.45 36.52
N VAL A 346 -2.09 19.54 36.17
CA VAL A 346 -2.64 19.28 34.84
C VAL A 346 -2.81 20.63 34.14
N ALA A 347 -1.73 21.16 33.58
CA ALA A 347 -1.73 22.39 32.81
C ALA A 347 -0.70 22.31 31.67
N ASN A 348 -0.98 23.00 30.56
CA ASN A 348 0.01 23.16 29.50
C ASN A 348 1.21 23.97 30.03
N GLY A 349 2.40 23.38 29.88
CA GLY A 349 3.66 24.09 30.17
C GLY A 349 4.06 25.02 29.03
N SER A 350 5.01 25.88 29.30
CA SER A 350 5.74 26.66 28.30
C SER A 350 7.09 26.00 28.01
N ASN A 351 7.86 26.54 27.06
CA ASN A 351 9.22 26.08 26.78
C ASN A 351 10.05 25.94 28.04
N GLN A 352 10.47 24.73 28.37
CA GLN A 352 11.19 24.42 29.60
C GLN A 352 12.58 23.86 29.27
N THR A 353 13.59 24.43 29.82
CA THR A 353 14.99 23.96 29.73
C THR A 353 15.50 23.36 31.05
N THR A 354 14.72 23.42 32.12
CA THR A 354 15.05 22.88 33.43
C THR A 354 13.86 22.20 34.11
N THR A 355 14.12 21.21 34.96
CA THR A 355 13.08 20.52 35.75
C THR A 355 12.39 21.43 36.78
N ALA A 356 12.96 22.55 37.14
CA ALA A 356 12.36 23.44 38.13
C ALA A 356 10.96 23.90 37.75
N ASN A 357 10.74 24.10 36.45
CA ASN A 357 9.46 24.59 35.91
C ASN A 357 8.68 23.50 35.19
N SER A 358 9.22 22.26 35.05
CA SER A 358 8.51 21.17 34.40
C SER A 358 7.35 20.66 35.26
N ASN A 359 6.21 20.38 34.60
CA ASN A 359 5.08 19.70 35.22
C ASN A 359 5.33 18.20 35.39
N VAL A 360 6.33 17.63 34.70
CA VAL A 360 6.65 16.21 34.72
C VAL A 360 7.97 15.98 35.46
N LYS A 361 7.97 15.09 36.45
CA LYS A 361 9.09 14.84 37.36
C LYS A 361 9.27 13.36 37.68
N TYR A 362 10.43 13.03 38.28
CA TYR A 362 10.71 11.73 38.86
C TYR A 362 10.39 11.62 40.33
N THR A 363 9.97 10.46 40.80
CA THR A 363 9.87 10.10 42.22
C THR A 363 10.25 8.62 42.42
N THR A 364 10.93 8.29 43.51
CA THR A 364 11.18 6.91 43.92
C THR A 364 10.00 6.33 44.72
N ASP A 365 9.10 7.17 45.18
CA ASP A 365 7.93 6.79 45.99
C ASP A 365 6.71 6.59 45.13
N LYS A 366 6.22 5.35 45.06
CA LYS A 366 5.00 5.01 44.30
C LYS A 366 3.75 5.73 44.81
N ALA A 367 3.71 6.08 46.13
CA ALA A 367 2.57 6.79 46.71
C ALA A 367 2.45 8.24 46.18
N THR A 368 3.56 8.81 45.76
CA THR A 368 3.60 10.14 45.12
C THR A 368 3.31 10.09 43.61
N ALA A 369 3.47 8.91 42.98
CA ALA A 369 3.27 8.74 41.54
C ALA A 369 1.79 8.91 41.19
N ASN A 370 1.54 9.58 40.05
CA ASN A 370 0.21 9.67 39.44
C ASN A 370 0.05 8.62 38.39
N THR A 371 -1.20 8.31 38.05
CA THR A 371 -1.51 7.49 36.87
C THR A 371 -1.54 8.31 35.59
N TRP A 372 -1.31 7.64 34.49
CA TRP A 372 -1.34 8.15 33.12
C TRP A 372 -2.34 7.33 32.32
N GLN A 373 -2.95 7.92 31.35
CA GLN A 373 -3.81 7.25 30.37
C GLN A 373 -3.39 7.62 28.95
N LEU A 374 -3.90 6.88 27.97
CA LEU A 374 -3.56 7.08 26.56
C LEU A 374 -4.77 7.66 25.80
N MET A 375 -4.47 8.53 24.86
CA MET A 375 -5.43 8.99 23.85
C MET A 375 -4.86 8.66 22.47
N MET A 376 -5.64 7.96 21.64
CA MET A 376 -5.24 7.61 20.29
C MET A 376 -5.12 8.87 19.42
N LEU A 377 -3.98 9.04 18.78
CA LEU A 377 -3.75 10.04 17.73
C LEU A 377 -3.76 9.40 16.34
N SER A 378 -3.22 8.20 16.25
CA SER A 378 -3.24 7.34 15.05
C SER A 378 -3.19 5.87 15.48
N GLU A 379 -3.21 4.95 14.51
CA GLU A 379 -3.03 3.52 14.79
C GLU A 379 -1.63 3.18 15.33
N GLU A 380 -0.65 4.06 15.15
CA GLU A 380 0.74 3.86 15.58
C GLU A 380 1.15 4.77 16.75
N THR A 381 0.42 5.85 17.00
CA THR A 381 0.81 6.88 17.96
C THR A 381 -0.31 7.27 18.92
N VAL A 382 0.10 7.57 20.14
CA VAL A 382 -0.79 8.03 21.23
C VAL A 382 -0.25 9.30 21.89
N ALA A 383 -1.15 10.09 22.47
CA ALA A 383 -0.79 11.05 23.49
C ALA A 383 -0.81 10.38 24.86
N ILE A 384 0.21 10.63 25.70
CA ILE A 384 0.30 10.17 27.09
C ILE A 384 -0.18 11.32 27.97
N ILE A 385 -1.35 11.17 28.57
CA ILE A 385 -2.05 12.25 29.29
C ILE A 385 -2.24 11.92 30.76
N PRO A 386 -2.38 12.92 31.65
CA PRO A 386 -2.65 12.66 33.05
C PRO A 386 -3.90 11.79 33.29
N GLY A 387 -3.80 10.80 34.15
CA GLY A 387 -4.88 9.85 34.44
C GLY A 387 -6.10 10.45 35.15
N SER A 388 -5.98 11.67 35.67
CA SER A 388 -7.08 12.42 36.31
C SER A 388 -7.97 13.18 35.31
N VAL A 389 -7.60 13.23 34.02
CA VAL A 389 -8.40 13.92 32.99
C VAL A 389 -9.58 13.06 32.57
N GLU A 390 -10.77 13.63 32.62
CA GLU A 390 -11.97 13.03 32.03
C GLU A 390 -12.22 13.59 30.62
N ASN A 391 -12.67 12.75 29.70
CA ASN A 391 -13.01 13.12 28.31
C ASN A 391 -11.89 13.91 27.58
N PRO A 392 -10.70 13.32 27.37
CA PRO A 392 -9.57 14.01 26.77
C PRO A 392 -9.87 14.47 25.33
N THR A 393 -9.32 15.64 24.99
CA THR A 393 -9.41 16.25 23.66
C THR A 393 -8.01 16.57 23.15
N GLY A 394 -7.91 17.02 21.91
CA GLY A 394 -6.64 17.44 21.33
C GLY A 394 -5.93 18.58 22.08
N ASN A 395 -6.64 19.37 22.90
CA ASN A 395 -6.06 20.41 23.75
C ASN A 395 -5.68 19.92 25.16
N THR A 396 -5.89 18.61 25.45
CA THR A 396 -5.51 18.02 26.73
C THR A 396 -4.00 18.04 26.93
N PRO A 397 -3.48 18.43 28.09
CA PRO A 397 -2.06 18.36 28.38
C PRO A 397 -1.53 16.93 28.29
N SER A 398 -0.45 16.72 27.55
CA SER A 398 0.18 15.41 27.33
C SER A 398 1.71 15.52 27.33
N PHE A 399 2.42 14.41 27.44
CA PHE A 399 3.88 14.36 27.30
C PHE A 399 4.34 15.10 26.05
N ASN A 400 5.25 16.07 26.23
CA ASN A 400 5.75 16.90 25.15
C ASN A 400 7.12 17.50 25.51
N PHE A 401 7.98 17.65 24.53
CA PHE A 401 9.16 18.51 24.60
C PHE A 401 8.81 19.89 24.05
N THR A 402 8.22 20.72 24.87
CA THR A 402 7.71 22.04 24.49
C THR A 402 8.83 22.94 23.95
N GLY A 403 8.69 23.40 22.70
CA GLY A 403 9.74 24.16 22.02
C GLY A 403 10.67 23.31 21.15
N GLY A 404 10.48 21.98 21.12
CA GLY A 404 11.20 21.04 20.25
C GLY A 404 12.57 20.63 20.77
N ILE A 405 13.18 19.68 20.09
CA ILE A 405 14.47 19.07 20.49
C ILE A 405 15.67 20.01 20.31
N ASP A 406 15.58 21.04 19.48
CA ASP A 406 16.68 21.95 19.19
C ASP A 406 17.00 22.93 20.34
N ASN A 407 16.12 23.02 21.36
CA ASN A 407 16.22 23.99 22.43
C ASN A 407 16.61 23.38 23.80
N ASN A 408 17.17 22.16 23.82
CA ASN A 408 17.45 21.42 25.08
C ASN A 408 16.26 21.34 26.02
N ALA A 409 15.04 21.21 25.45
CA ALA A 409 13.83 21.15 26.26
C ALA A 409 13.82 19.91 27.16
N VAL A 410 13.23 20.04 28.32
CA VAL A 410 12.90 18.94 29.23
C VAL A 410 11.47 18.51 29.02
N LEU A 411 11.15 17.24 29.33
CA LEU A 411 9.79 16.71 29.21
C LEU A 411 8.82 17.53 30.08
N ASN A 412 7.69 17.90 29.50
CA ASN A 412 6.65 18.69 30.14
C ASN A 412 5.27 18.24 29.64
N LEU A 413 4.21 18.92 30.02
CA LEU A 413 2.87 18.73 29.49
C LEU A 413 2.53 19.83 28.48
N TYR A 414 1.98 19.46 27.34
CA TYR A 414 1.46 20.36 26.31
C TYR A 414 0.35 19.72 25.52
N ASN A 415 -0.33 20.47 24.65
CA ASN A 415 -1.49 20.02 23.89
C ASN A 415 -1.24 18.67 23.20
N ALA A 416 -2.15 17.74 23.34
CA ALA A 416 -2.09 16.41 22.69
C ALA A 416 -2.07 16.48 21.16
N ASN A 417 -2.62 17.54 20.54
CA ASN A 417 -2.55 17.80 19.10
C ASN A 417 -1.18 18.25 18.60
N ASP A 418 -0.25 18.61 19.48
CA ASP A 418 1.10 18.97 19.05
C ASP A 418 1.83 17.75 18.52
N ARG A 419 2.59 17.92 17.42
CA ARG A 419 3.32 16.80 16.81
C ARG A 419 4.32 16.13 17.77
N ASN A 420 4.87 16.87 18.75
CA ASN A 420 5.80 16.35 19.76
C ASN A 420 5.08 15.63 20.91
N SER A 421 3.75 15.56 20.87
CA SER A 421 2.92 14.75 21.77
C SER A 421 2.55 13.38 21.19
N ALA A 422 2.97 13.06 19.97
CA ALA A 422 2.72 11.78 19.31
C ALA A 422 3.79 10.75 19.69
N TRP A 423 3.44 9.85 20.62
CA TRP A 423 4.35 8.85 21.18
C TRP A 423 4.09 7.45 20.62
N GLN A 424 5.18 6.74 20.38
CA GLN A 424 5.19 5.30 20.06
C GLN A 424 5.85 4.54 21.22
N PHE A 425 5.29 3.40 21.57
CA PHE A 425 5.91 2.43 22.49
C PHE A 425 6.71 1.43 21.65
N ILE A 426 8.02 1.59 21.64
CA ILE A 426 8.92 0.69 20.94
C ILE A 426 9.33 -0.42 21.90
N ASP A 427 8.84 -1.64 21.66
CA ASP A 427 9.33 -2.83 22.35
C ASP A 427 10.73 -3.15 21.79
N PRO A 428 11.80 -3.09 22.60
CA PRO A 428 13.14 -3.36 22.13
C PRO A 428 13.30 -4.79 21.60
N SER A 429 12.49 -5.74 22.14
CA SER A 429 12.49 -7.14 21.69
C SER A 429 11.77 -7.34 20.35
N LYS A 430 10.90 -6.40 19.97
CA LYS A 430 10.16 -6.39 18.72
C LYS A 430 10.63 -5.31 17.75
N THR A 431 11.77 -4.67 18.04
CA THR A 431 12.36 -3.75 17.06
C THR A 431 12.61 -4.55 15.78
N PRO A 432 12.16 -4.05 14.62
CA PRO A 432 12.40 -4.76 13.36
C PRO A 432 13.86 -5.14 13.24
N MET A 433 14.13 -6.41 12.98
CA MET A 433 15.48 -6.87 12.74
C MET A 433 16.06 -6.08 11.57
N PRO A 434 17.36 -5.74 11.58
CA PRO A 434 18.00 -5.08 10.46
C PRO A 434 18.21 -6.05 9.27
N PHE A 435 17.31 -7.03 9.12
CA PHE A 435 17.28 -8.02 8.06
C PHE A 435 15.87 -8.62 7.92
N ALA A 436 15.65 -9.35 6.83
CA ALA A 436 14.36 -9.97 6.54
C ALA A 436 14.00 -11.09 7.55
N THR A 437 12.77 -11.10 8.02
CA THR A 437 12.20 -12.16 8.89
C THR A 437 11.19 -13.06 8.18
N LEU A 438 10.81 -12.74 6.96
CA LEU A 438 10.08 -13.61 6.04
C LEU A 438 10.98 -13.92 4.86
N MET A 439 11.36 -15.16 4.67
CA MET A 439 12.25 -15.63 3.62
C MET A 439 11.56 -16.62 2.70
N TYR A 440 12.09 -16.76 1.50
CA TYR A 440 11.56 -17.68 0.49
C TYR A 440 12.70 -18.53 -0.10
N ALA A 441 12.38 -19.72 -0.52
CA ALA A 441 13.29 -20.58 -1.26
C ALA A 441 12.52 -21.51 -2.21
N LEU A 442 13.18 -21.93 -3.29
CA LEU A 442 12.72 -23.08 -4.08
C LEU A 442 13.06 -24.38 -3.33
N PRO A 443 12.26 -25.47 -3.49
CA PRO A 443 12.54 -26.75 -2.87
C PRO A 443 13.94 -27.28 -3.22
N GLY A 444 14.72 -27.60 -2.20
CA GLY A 444 16.08 -28.13 -2.34
C GLY A 444 17.11 -27.17 -2.94
N ALA A 445 16.80 -25.87 -3.05
CA ALA A 445 17.74 -24.89 -3.57
C ALA A 445 18.80 -24.47 -2.54
N GLN A 446 19.92 -23.92 -3.01
CA GLN A 446 20.88 -23.27 -2.13
C GLN A 446 20.20 -22.11 -1.40
N TYR A 447 20.50 -21.99 -0.12
CA TYR A 447 19.91 -20.98 0.75
C TYR A 447 20.99 -20.21 1.51
N ILE A 448 20.82 -18.91 1.63
CA ILE A 448 21.63 -18.05 2.48
C ILE A 448 20.74 -16.96 3.11
N HIS A 449 20.93 -16.75 4.40
CA HIS A 449 20.33 -15.64 5.14
C HIS A 449 21.42 -14.94 5.95
N LYS A 450 21.76 -13.73 5.58
CA LYS A 450 22.75 -12.88 6.23
C LYS A 450 22.10 -12.19 7.42
N LEU A 451 22.78 -12.18 8.55
CA LEU A 451 22.27 -11.69 9.84
C LEU A 451 23.13 -10.53 10.36
N PRO A 452 23.18 -9.38 9.67
CA PRO A 452 23.83 -8.21 10.23
C PRO A 452 23.07 -7.78 11.49
N THR A 453 23.78 -7.44 12.54
CA THR A 453 23.21 -6.97 13.79
C THR A 453 23.60 -5.52 14.03
N LYS A 454 22.82 -4.83 14.85
CA LYS A 454 23.17 -3.49 15.30
C LYS A 454 24.42 -3.56 16.18
N THR A 455 25.10 -2.43 16.35
CA THR A 455 26.26 -2.34 17.25
C THR A 455 25.84 -2.82 18.65
N GLY A 456 26.61 -3.74 19.21
CA GLY A 456 26.31 -4.34 20.54
C GLY A 456 25.35 -5.54 20.51
N GLU A 457 24.67 -5.81 19.40
CA GLU A 457 23.83 -7.00 19.23
C GLU A 457 24.64 -8.17 18.65
N THR A 458 24.34 -9.39 19.08
CA THR A 458 24.98 -10.60 18.55
C THR A 458 23.98 -11.75 18.46
N VAL A 459 23.94 -12.44 17.32
CA VAL A 459 23.25 -13.74 17.21
C VAL A 459 24.05 -14.78 17.98
N THR A 460 23.46 -15.38 19.00
CA THR A 460 24.14 -16.38 19.86
C THR A 460 23.91 -17.80 19.38
N SER A 461 22.68 -18.12 18.95
CA SER A 461 22.32 -19.44 18.44
C SER A 461 21.09 -19.36 17.55
N VAL A 462 20.79 -20.46 16.86
CA VAL A 462 19.57 -20.64 16.07
C VAL A 462 18.93 -21.98 16.44
N ASP A 463 17.64 -21.93 16.73
CA ASP A 463 16.81 -23.14 16.79
C ASP A 463 16.15 -23.31 15.41
N PHE A 464 16.60 -24.32 14.68
CA PHE A 464 16.09 -24.62 13.33
C PHE A 464 14.80 -25.44 13.32
N GLY A 465 14.26 -25.83 14.48
CA GLY A 465 13.05 -26.64 14.56
C GLY A 465 13.18 -27.93 13.74
N SER A 466 12.37 -28.10 12.72
CA SER A 466 12.38 -29.26 11.83
C SER A 466 13.40 -29.19 10.68
N ILE A 467 14.11 -28.10 10.51
CA ILE A 467 15.02 -27.89 9.37
C ILE A 467 16.41 -28.43 9.72
N SER A 468 16.77 -29.59 9.19
CA SER A 468 18.06 -30.23 9.44
C SER A 468 19.15 -29.91 8.40
N THR A 469 18.81 -29.15 7.36
CA THR A 469 19.70 -28.92 6.21
C THR A 469 20.34 -27.53 6.21
N LEU A 470 20.00 -26.71 7.20
CA LEU A 470 20.56 -25.37 7.41
C LEU A 470 21.48 -25.35 8.62
N ALA A 471 22.48 -24.48 8.60
CA ALA A 471 23.40 -24.28 9.71
C ALA A 471 23.68 -22.79 9.91
N LEU A 472 23.85 -22.39 11.19
CA LEU A 472 24.42 -21.09 11.54
C LEU A 472 25.95 -21.17 11.39
N HIS A 473 26.51 -20.20 10.70
CA HIS A 473 27.97 -20.08 10.53
C HIS A 473 28.51 -18.91 11.35
N ASP A 474 29.77 -19.07 11.75
CA ASP A 474 30.51 -18.02 12.43
C ASP A 474 30.66 -16.75 11.61
N ASP A 475 31.11 -15.70 12.26
CA ASP A 475 31.23 -14.38 11.67
C ASP A 475 31.95 -14.40 10.32
N ARG A 476 31.25 -13.97 9.29
CA ARG A 476 31.81 -13.62 8.02
C ARG A 476 32.42 -12.22 8.14
N VAL A 477 33.70 -12.11 7.88
CA VAL A 477 34.47 -10.88 8.14
C VAL A 477 35.04 -10.33 6.85
N ALA A 478 34.73 -9.08 6.57
CA ALA A 478 35.37 -8.25 5.57
C ALA A 478 35.78 -6.91 6.22
N ILE A 479 36.49 -6.08 5.49
CA ILE A 479 36.82 -4.76 6.00
C ILE A 479 35.54 -3.93 6.23
N GLY A 480 35.33 -3.49 7.45
CA GLY A 480 34.17 -2.68 7.84
C GLY A 480 32.84 -3.45 8.00
N ASN A 481 32.79 -4.73 7.63
CA ASN A 481 31.58 -5.55 7.75
C ASN A 481 31.86 -6.86 8.51
N LYS A 482 30.99 -7.18 9.44
CA LYS A 482 31.06 -8.43 10.20
C LYS A 482 29.64 -8.88 10.57
N TYR A 483 29.28 -10.11 10.20
CA TYR A 483 27.98 -10.68 10.55
C TYR A 483 28.01 -12.21 10.50
N LYS A 484 27.12 -12.84 11.29
CA LYS A 484 26.80 -14.27 11.17
C LYS A 484 25.84 -14.50 10.01
N TYR A 485 25.80 -15.71 9.48
CA TYR A 485 24.87 -16.08 8.42
C TYR A 485 24.40 -17.51 8.56
N ILE A 486 23.23 -17.78 8.05
CA ILE A 486 22.67 -19.13 7.90
C ILE A 486 22.84 -19.52 6.45
N SER A 487 23.35 -20.74 6.21
CA SER A 487 23.36 -21.29 4.85
C SER A 487 23.17 -22.80 4.85
N GLY A 488 22.90 -23.32 3.67
CA GLY A 488 22.70 -24.76 3.44
C GLY A 488 21.80 -25.00 2.24
N THR A 489 21.03 -26.06 2.31
CA THR A 489 20.02 -26.41 1.31
C THR A 489 18.64 -26.21 1.92
N ALA A 490 17.76 -25.48 1.25
CA ALA A 490 16.37 -25.35 1.67
C ALA A 490 15.69 -26.73 1.75
N PRO A 491 14.67 -26.91 2.58
CA PRO A 491 13.88 -28.13 2.60
C PRO A 491 13.43 -28.58 1.20
N ALA A 492 13.45 -29.89 0.96
CA ALA A 492 13.04 -30.45 -0.33
C ALA A 492 11.51 -30.48 -0.52
N GLU A 493 10.78 -30.54 0.60
CA GLU A 493 9.32 -30.51 0.60
C GLU A 493 8.82 -29.06 0.63
N GLU A 494 7.76 -28.78 -0.12
CA GLU A 494 7.07 -27.49 -0.07
C GLU A 494 6.38 -27.30 1.27
N GLY A 495 6.36 -26.07 1.78
CA GLY A 495 5.71 -25.75 3.04
C GLY A 495 6.22 -24.49 3.68
N GLU A 496 5.60 -24.14 4.79
CA GLU A 496 6.06 -23.07 5.68
C GLU A 496 6.87 -23.67 6.83
N TYR A 497 8.06 -23.16 7.00
CA TYR A 497 9.02 -23.54 8.04
C TYR A 497 9.33 -22.33 8.90
N GLU A 498 9.70 -22.57 10.14
CA GLU A 498 10.12 -21.52 11.07
C GLU A 498 11.44 -21.92 11.73
N TYR A 499 12.31 -20.94 11.92
CA TYR A 499 13.45 -21.06 12.83
C TYR A 499 13.56 -19.81 13.71
N THR A 500 14.09 -19.99 14.93
CA THR A 500 14.19 -18.94 15.93
C THR A 500 15.64 -18.53 16.12
N LEU A 501 15.92 -17.25 15.90
CA LEU A 501 17.19 -16.63 16.22
C LEU A 501 17.20 -16.24 17.68
N ASN A 502 18.23 -16.64 18.43
CA ASN A 502 18.52 -16.15 19.76
C ASN A 502 19.62 -15.11 19.65
N LEU A 503 19.35 -13.90 20.13
CA LEU A 503 20.29 -12.77 20.09
C LEU A 503 20.50 -12.26 21.52
N THR A 504 21.64 -11.62 21.77
CA THR A 504 21.84 -10.72 22.90
C THR A 504 21.93 -9.30 22.39
N ASN A 505 21.24 -8.36 23.06
CA ASN A 505 21.38 -6.95 22.77
C ASN A 505 22.62 -6.34 23.47
N GLU A 506 22.86 -5.05 23.24
CA GLU A 506 23.97 -4.30 23.84
C GLU A 506 23.93 -4.24 25.39
N THR A 507 22.78 -4.49 26.01
CA THR A 507 22.59 -4.57 27.46
C THR A 507 22.72 -5.99 27.99
N GLY A 508 22.94 -7.00 27.13
CA GLY A 508 23.04 -8.40 27.51
C GLY A 508 21.70 -9.11 27.67
N ASP A 509 20.57 -8.43 27.33
CA ASP A 509 19.26 -9.07 27.38
C ASP A 509 19.12 -10.05 26.21
N GLU A 510 18.52 -11.21 26.48
CA GLU A 510 18.20 -12.20 25.44
C GLU A 510 16.98 -11.74 24.64
N ILE A 511 17.10 -11.76 23.33
CA ILE A 511 16.03 -11.45 22.36
C ILE A 511 15.83 -12.68 21.47
N GLN A 512 14.59 -12.99 21.18
CA GLN A 512 14.24 -14.01 20.20
C GLN A 512 13.56 -13.38 18.99
N SER A 513 13.98 -13.77 17.81
CA SER A 513 13.34 -13.36 16.55
C SER A 513 13.00 -14.60 15.73
N LYS A 514 11.74 -14.75 15.39
CA LYS A 514 11.27 -15.83 14.51
C LYS A 514 11.45 -15.43 13.07
N VAL A 515 11.94 -16.36 12.27
CA VAL A 515 12.04 -16.22 10.83
C VAL A 515 11.17 -17.29 10.18
N ARG A 516 10.25 -16.86 9.35
CA ARG A 516 9.43 -17.74 8.52
C ARG A 516 10.14 -17.99 7.19
N LEU A 517 10.25 -19.26 6.80
CA LEU A 517 10.80 -19.68 5.51
C LEU A 517 9.73 -20.39 4.71
N ILE A 518 9.26 -19.75 3.64
CA ILE A 518 8.31 -20.34 2.70
C ILE A 518 9.08 -21.06 1.59
N VAL A 519 8.93 -22.37 1.51
CA VAL A 519 9.51 -23.20 0.45
C VAL A 519 8.42 -23.55 -0.53
N SER A 520 8.53 -23.09 -1.76
CA SER A 520 7.54 -23.35 -2.81
C SER A 520 8.14 -23.30 -4.20
N SER A 521 7.69 -24.16 -5.09
CA SER A 521 7.96 -24.09 -6.52
C SER A 521 7.08 -23.04 -7.24
N HIS A 522 6.05 -22.52 -6.54
CA HIS A 522 5.07 -21.55 -7.07
C HIS A 522 5.29 -20.15 -6.50
N LEU A 523 6.55 -19.68 -6.46
CA LEU A 523 6.89 -18.32 -6.06
C LEU A 523 6.56 -17.33 -7.19
N GLN A 524 6.08 -16.13 -6.84
CA GLN A 524 5.72 -15.07 -7.78
C GLN A 524 6.92 -14.68 -8.66
N SER A 525 8.09 -14.53 -8.05
CA SER A 525 9.31 -14.07 -8.71
C SER A 525 10.53 -14.71 -8.06
N PRO A 526 10.88 -15.96 -8.41
CA PRO A 526 12.06 -16.63 -7.82
C PRO A 526 13.37 -15.91 -8.20
N THR A 527 13.39 -15.17 -9.29
CA THR A 527 14.45 -14.26 -9.71
C THR A 527 13.84 -12.92 -10.11
N PRO A 528 14.59 -11.80 -10.14
CA PRO A 528 14.05 -10.50 -10.51
C PRO A 528 13.30 -10.51 -11.85
N MET A 529 12.17 -9.84 -11.89
CA MET A 529 11.36 -9.68 -13.10
C MET A 529 12.15 -8.95 -14.19
N MET A 530 11.96 -9.37 -15.44
CA MET A 530 12.49 -8.68 -16.61
C MET A 530 11.31 -8.29 -17.53
N ALA A 531 11.12 -6.98 -17.67
CA ALA A 531 9.92 -6.42 -18.31
C ALA A 531 10.23 -5.23 -19.21
N TRP A 532 9.22 -4.84 -19.98
CA TRP A 532 9.17 -3.56 -20.67
C TRP A 532 7.88 -2.83 -20.25
N LEU A 533 8.00 -1.55 -19.82
CA LEU A 533 6.91 -0.73 -19.29
C LEU A 533 6.60 0.44 -20.22
N THR A 534 5.32 0.83 -20.30
CA THR A 534 4.86 1.85 -21.24
C THR A 534 5.19 3.29 -20.85
N TRP A 535 5.39 3.59 -19.54
CA TRP A 535 5.23 4.94 -19.02
C TRP A 535 6.22 5.97 -19.58
N ASN A 536 7.53 5.73 -19.42
CA ASN A 536 8.53 6.75 -19.75
C ASN A 536 8.63 7.07 -21.23
N TRP A 537 8.11 6.22 -22.11
CA TRP A 537 8.09 6.50 -23.54
C TRP A 537 6.73 7.00 -24.03
N PHE A 538 5.65 6.31 -23.66
CA PHE A 538 4.34 6.58 -24.22
C PHE A 538 3.42 7.41 -23.34
N ALA A 539 3.65 7.44 -22.01
CA ALA A 539 2.70 8.01 -21.04
C ALA A 539 1.28 7.51 -21.34
N ARG A 540 0.31 8.42 -21.52
CA ARG A 540 -1.09 8.06 -21.86
C ARG A 540 -1.29 7.60 -23.31
N ALA A 541 -0.31 7.77 -24.21
CA ALA A 541 -0.46 7.55 -25.63
C ALA A 541 -0.21 6.09 -26.05
N ILE A 542 -0.70 5.13 -25.25
CA ILE A 542 -0.57 3.70 -25.51
C ILE A 542 -1.72 3.17 -26.37
N SER A 543 -1.47 2.09 -27.12
CA SER A 543 -2.49 1.37 -27.88
C SER A 543 -2.07 -0.08 -28.16
N HIS A 544 -3.04 -0.92 -28.54
CA HIS A 544 -2.83 -2.30 -28.97
C HIS A 544 -1.70 -2.41 -30.00
N ASP A 545 -1.79 -1.62 -31.07
CA ASP A 545 -0.84 -1.72 -32.20
C ASP A 545 0.58 -1.35 -31.77
N LYS A 546 0.73 -0.31 -30.96
CA LYS A 546 2.04 0.07 -30.40
C LYS A 546 2.65 -1.04 -29.55
N MET A 547 1.87 -1.71 -28.72
CA MET A 547 2.35 -2.83 -27.91
C MET A 547 2.77 -4.03 -28.78
N VAL A 548 2.04 -4.27 -29.86
CA VAL A 548 2.40 -5.29 -30.86
C VAL A 548 3.71 -4.92 -31.57
N GLU A 549 3.91 -3.65 -31.92
CA GLU A 549 5.18 -3.18 -32.52
C GLU A 549 6.36 -3.28 -31.54
N ILE A 550 6.16 -2.93 -30.28
CA ILE A 550 7.17 -3.10 -29.22
C ILE A 550 7.52 -4.58 -29.04
N ALA A 551 6.53 -5.48 -29.03
CA ALA A 551 6.76 -6.92 -28.93
C ALA A 551 7.60 -7.46 -30.08
N LYS A 552 7.35 -6.99 -31.31
CA LYS A 552 8.18 -7.32 -32.48
C LYS A 552 9.62 -6.81 -32.31
N GLY A 553 9.79 -5.62 -31.74
CA GLY A 553 11.10 -5.08 -31.39
C GLY A 553 11.82 -5.95 -30.33
N LEU A 554 11.14 -6.34 -29.28
CA LEU A 554 11.67 -7.25 -28.24
C LEU A 554 12.15 -8.57 -28.86
N GLU A 555 11.38 -9.15 -29.79
CA GLU A 555 11.76 -10.36 -30.53
C GLU A 555 12.95 -10.11 -31.45
N LYS A 556 12.87 -9.08 -32.29
CA LYS A 556 13.89 -8.76 -33.29
C LYS A 556 15.27 -8.53 -32.67
N TYR A 557 15.33 -7.84 -31.53
CA TYR A 557 16.59 -7.51 -30.87
C TYR A 557 17.05 -8.58 -29.87
N GLY A 558 16.40 -9.75 -29.82
CA GLY A 558 16.77 -10.86 -28.95
C GLY A 558 16.48 -10.64 -27.47
N LEU A 559 15.72 -9.61 -27.12
CA LEU A 559 15.43 -9.23 -25.76
C LEU A 559 14.50 -10.24 -25.06
N ILE A 560 13.58 -10.87 -25.79
CA ILE A 560 12.72 -11.94 -25.25
C ILE A 560 13.55 -13.14 -24.83
N GLU A 561 14.52 -13.54 -25.65
CA GLU A 561 15.44 -14.64 -25.32
C GLU A 561 16.36 -14.27 -24.15
N ALA A 562 16.76 -13.01 -24.04
CA ALA A 562 17.51 -12.48 -22.90
C ALA A 562 16.68 -12.49 -21.60
N GLY A 563 15.34 -12.56 -21.67
CA GLY A 563 14.44 -12.67 -20.51
C GLY A 563 13.41 -11.53 -20.38
N PHE A 564 13.48 -10.47 -21.18
CA PHE A 564 12.50 -9.37 -21.18
C PHE A 564 11.20 -9.80 -21.85
N ASN A 565 10.36 -10.50 -21.10
CA ASN A 565 9.19 -11.19 -21.64
C ASN A 565 7.84 -10.68 -21.12
N THR A 566 7.82 -9.63 -20.33
CA THR A 566 6.57 -9.07 -19.78
C THR A 566 6.39 -7.64 -20.29
N ILE A 567 5.28 -7.37 -20.99
CA ILE A 567 4.89 -6.00 -21.36
C ILE A 567 3.88 -5.51 -20.35
N VAL A 568 4.23 -4.44 -19.64
CA VAL A 568 3.40 -3.84 -18.57
C VAL A 568 2.73 -2.57 -19.09
N LEU A 569 1.41 -2.60 -19.11
CA LEU A 569 0.58 -1.43 -19.39
C LEU A 569 0.52 -0.57 -18.12
N ASP A 570 1.17 0.57 -18.14
CA ASP A 570 1.15 1.55 -17.05
C ASP A 570 -0.13 2.38 -17.07
N ASP A 571 -0.24 3.50 -16.33
CA ASP A 571 -1.45 4.30 -16.17
C ASP A 571 -2.12 4.69 -17.49
N ALA A 572 -3.42 4.98 -17.45
CA ALA A 572 -4.27 5.34 -18.58
C ALA A 572 -4.49 4.26 -19.67
N TRP A 573 -4.47 2.97 -19.30
CA TRP A 573 -4.89 1.87 -20.16
C TRP A 573 -6.43 1.69 -20.20
N ALA A 574 -7.14 2.13 -19.15
CA ALA A 574 -8.57 1.99 -18.99
C ALA A 574 -9.35 3.14 -19.63
N SER A 575 -10.64 2.96 -19.79
CA SER A 575 -11.58 4.05 -20.09
C SER A 575 -11.62 5.05 -18.94
N PRO A 576 -11.65 6.36 -19.22
CA PRO A 576 -11.72 7.37 -18.17
C PRO A 576 -13.07 7.29 -17.46
N THR A 577 -13.04 7.02 -16.16
CA THR A 577 -14.21 6.96 -15.28
C THR A 577 -13.78 7.15 -13.82
N ASN A 578 -14.70 7.60 -12.97
CA ASN A 578 -14.51 7.64 -11.51
C ASN A 578 -15.22 6.46 -10.82
N ASP A 579 -16.00 5.69 -11.57
CA ASP A 579 -16.74 4.53 -11.04
C ASP A 579 -15.83 3.30 -11.07
N LYS A 580 -15.48 2.79 -9.90
CA LYS A 580 -14.64 1.59 -9.75
C LYS A 580 -15.33 0.33 -10.28
N ALA A 581 -16.65 0.24 -10.12
CA ALA A 581 -17.42 -0.90 -10.62
C ALA A 581 -17.48 -0.94 -12.16
N ALA A 582 -17.25 0.20 -12.81
CA ALA A 582 -17.21 0.35 -14.26
C ALA A 582 -15.80 0.26 -14.86
N LEU A 583 -14.78 -0.14 -14.08
CA LEU A 583 -13.42 -0.27 -14.59
C LEU A 583 -13.38 -1.26 -15.75
N THR A 584 -12.90 -0.79 -16.89
CA THR A 584 -12.67 -1.59 -18.10
C THR A 584 -11.59 -0.97 -18.98
N TYR A 585 -11.05 -1.74 -19.89
CA TYR A 585 -10.08 -1.23 -20.85
C TYR A 585 -10.69 -0.14 -21.76
N ASP A 586 -9.86 0.78 -22.26
CA ASP A 586 -10.29 1.75 -23.26
C ASP A 586 -10.42 1.09 -24.64
N PRO A 587 -11.64 0.95 -25.22
CA PRO A 587 -11.82 0.28 -26.50
C PRO A 587 -11.21 1.05 -27.68
N ALA A 588 -10.96 2.35 -27.56
CA ALA A 588 -10.25 3.12 -28.57
C ALA A 588 -8.75 2.79 -28.61
N LYS A 589 -8.17 2.44 -27.46
CA LYS A 589 -6.77 2.01 -27.33
C LYS A 589 -6.62 0.49 -27.57
N PHE A 590 -7.55 -0.30 -27.07
CA PHE A 590 -7.53 -1.76 -27.06
C PHE A 590 -8.85 -2.32 -27.65
N PRO A 591 -9.06 -2.23 -28.97
CA PRO A 591 -10.34 -2.61 -29.59
C PRO A 591 -10.72 -4.08 -29.39
N ASN A 592 -9.75 -4.96 -29.17
CA ASN A 592 -9.95 -6.37 -28.89
C ASN A 592 -9.79 -6.71 -27.40
N GLY A 593 -9.76 -5.70 -26.52
CA GLY A 593 -9.49 -5.83 -25.08
C GLY A 593 -8.06 -6.25 -24.76
N ILE A 594 -7.79 -6.40 -23.47
CA ILE A 594 -6.47 -6.83 -22.97
C ILE A 594 -6.22 -8.32 -23.32
N SER A 595 -7.25 -9.16 -23.30
CA SER A 595 -7.15 -10.56 -23.74
C SER A 595 -6.76 -10.66 -25.21
N GLY A 596 -7.31 -9.78 -26.07
CA GLY A 596 -6.94 -9.69 -27.49
C GLY A 596 -5.49 -9.23 -27.67
N LEU A 597 -5.03 -8.28 -26.85
CA LEU A 597 -3.61 -7.90 -26.82
C LEU A 597 -2.73 -9.10 -26.44
N LYS A 598 -3.05 -9.79 -25.33
CA LYS A 598 -2.29 -10.99 -24.92
C LYS A 598 -2.20 -12.03 -26.03
N THR A 599 -3.31 -12.28 -26.73
CA THR A 599 -3.35 -13.20 -27.86
C THR A 599 -2.41 -12.76 -28.99
N ALA A 600 -2.43 -11.47 -29.35
CA ALA A 600 -1.54 -10.91 -30.37
C ALA A 600 -0.06 -11.02 -29.96
N LEU A 601 0.28 -10.72 -28.72
CA LEU A 601 1.63 -10.85 -28.18
C LEU A 601 2.11 -12.31 -28.22
N LYS A 602 1.26 -13.26 -27.80
CA LYS A 602 1.55 -14.70 -27.86
C LYS A 602 1.75 -15.20 -29.30
N GLY A 603 1.11 -14.55 -30.26
CA GLY A 603 1.30 -14.84 -31.70
C GLY A 603 2.68 -14.43 -32.23
N ILE A 604 3.35 -13.47 -31.56
CA ILE A 604 4.74 -13.07 -31.86
C ILE A 604 5.71 -14.03 -31.18
N ASN A 605 5.57 -14.18 -29.87
CA ASN A 605 6.37 -15.11 -29.08
C ASN A 605 5.55 -15.64 -27.89
N ASN A 606 5.49 -16.95 -27.74
CA ASN A 606 4.69 -17.60 -26.68
C ASN A 606 5.20 -17.35 -25.24
N LYS A 607 6.41 -16.82 -25.07
CA LYS A 607 6.96 -16.42 -23.77
C LYS A 607 6.38 -15.10 -23.26
N LEU A 608 5.83 -14.25 -24.14
CA LEU A 608 5.33 -12.94 -23.78
C LEU A 608 4.17 -13.01 -22.79
N LYS A 609 4.20 -12.14 -21.81
CA LYS A 609 3.24 -11.94 -20.73
C LYS A 609 2.71 -10.52 -20.76
N VAL A 610 1.57 -10.29 -20.12
CA VAL A 610 0.98 -8.97 -19.96
C VAL A 610 0.96 -8.61 -18.48
N GLY A 611 1.52 -7.46 -18.15
CA GLY A 611 1.34 -6.79 -16.88
C GLY A 611 0.36 -5.61 -17.00
N ILE A 612 -0.18 -5.18 -15.88
CA ILE A 612 -1.13 -4.07 -15.80
C ILE A 612 -0.80 -3.17 -14.60
N TYR A 613 -1.32 -1.95 -14.62
CA TYR A 613 -1.17 -0.96 -13.56
C TYR A 613 -2.50 -0.69 -12.87
N SER A 614 -2.46 -0.49 -11.56
CA SER A 614 -3.53 0.09 -10.77
C SER A 614 -2.95 0.88 -9.60
N ASP A 615 -3.81 1.43 -8.76
CA ASP A 615 -3.43 2.28 -7.63
C ASP A 615 -4.17 1.86 -6.36
N ALA A 616 -3.51 1.97 -5.22
CA ALA A 616 -4.06 1.69 -3.90
C ALA A 616 -5.03 2.77 -3.40
N GLY A 617 -5.29 3.78 -4.20
CA GLY A 617 -6.18 4.89 -3.92
C GLY A 617 -7.53 4.80 -4.63
N SER A 618 -8.26 5.90 -4.56
CA SER A 618 -9.54 6.05 -5.25
C SER A 618 -9.39 6.24 -6.76
N MET A 619 -8.31 6.89 -7.18
CA MET A 619 -7.94 7.16 -8.57
C MET A 619 -6.46 6.85 -8.77
N THR A 620 -6.05 6.61 -10.02
CA THR A 620 -4.64 6.46 -10.40
C THR A 620 -3.90 7.80 -10.33
N CYS A 621 -2.57 7.78 -10.46
CA CYS A 621 -1.72 8.97 -10.35
C CYS A 621 -2.10 10.07 -11.34
N GLU A 622 -2.48 9.70 -12.55
CA GLU A 622 -2.93 10.63 -13.58
C GLU A 622 -4.38 11.11 -13.40
N ASN A 623 -5.10 10.63 -12.39
CA ASN A 623 -6.52 10.88 -12.17
C ASN A 623 -7.39 10.57 -13.41
N TYR A 624 -6.95 9.60 -14.19
CA TYR A 624 -7.58 9.24 -15.46
C TYR A 624 -8.57 8.08 -15.31
N GLN A 625 -8.24 7.11 -14.50
CA GLN A 625 -9.02 5.90 -14.24
C GLN A 625 -9.08 5.61 -12.73
N PRO A 626 -10.07 4.83 -12.26
CA PRO A 626 -10.17 4.50 -10.85
C PRO A 626 -9.01 3.61 -10.39
N GLY A 627 -8.55 3.84 -9.15
CA GLY A 627 -7.73 2.90 -8.41
C GLY A 627 -8.55 1.74 -7.86
N SER A 628 -7.88 0.79 -7.21
CA SER A 628 -8.53 -0.44 -6.73
C SER A 628 -8.99 -0.39 -5.27
N TYR A 629 -8.79 0.72 -4.54
CA TYR A 629 -9.17 0.81 -3.13
C TYR A 629 -10.62 0.41 -2.89
N GLY A 630 -10.83 -0.63 -2.06
CA GLY A 630 -12.14 -1.24 -1.76
C GLY A 630 -12.71 -2.13 -2.87
N TYR A 631 -11.95 -2.35 -3.96
CA TYR A 631 -12.31 -3.22 -5.09
C TYR A 631 -11.17 -4.18 -5.47
N GLU A 632 -10.21 -4.39 -4.58
CA GLU A 632 -8.97 -5.12 -4.83
C GLU A 632 -9.23 -6.51 -5.43
N ALA A 633 -10.08 -7.29 -4.77
CA ALA A 633 -10.44 -8.65 -5.24
C ALA A 633 -11.21 -8.63 -6.57
N ALA A 634 -12.12 -7.65 -6.76
CA ALA A 634 -12.92 -7.55 -7.98
C ALA A 634 -12.06 -7.13 -9.18
N HIS A 635 -11.21 -6.14 -9.00
CA HIS A 635 -10.29 -5.68 -10.05
C HIS A 635 -9.24 -6.75 -10.38
N LEU A 636 -8.71 -7.44 -9.36
CA LEU A 636 -7.78 -8.53 -9.59
C LEU A 636 -8.42 -9.68 -10.37
N ALA A 637 -9.66 -10.08 -10.03
CA ALA A 637 -10.41 -11.09 -10.78
C ALA A 637 -10.68 -10.64 -12.21
N LEU A 638 -10.94 -9.34 -12.43
CA LEU A 638 -11.09 -8.77 -13.77
C LEU A 638 -9.78 -8.89 -14.57
N PHE A 639 -8.64 -8.53 -13.97
CA PHE A 639 -7.32 -8.65 -14.60
C PHE A 639 -6.98 -10.11 -14.93
N ASP A 640 -7.24 -11.02 -14.00
CA ASP A 640 -7.05 -12.46 -14.23
C ASP A 640 -7.93 -12.97 -15.38
N SER A 641 -9.19 -12.54 -15.46
CA SER A 641 -10.10 -12.91 -16.56
C SER A 641 -9.61 -12.46 -17.93
N TRP A 642 -8.81 -11.41 -18.01
CA TRP A 642 -8.14 -10.94 -19.22
C TRP A 642 -6.82 -11.67 -19.48
N GLY A 643 -6.39 -12.51 -18.55
CA GLY A 643 -5.15 -13.26 -18.63
C GLY A 643 -3.93 -12.41 -18.28
N VAL A 644 -4.07 -11.39 -17.48
CA VAL A 644 -2.94 -10.61 -16.96
C VAL A 644 -2.08 -11.47 -16.05
N ASP A 645 -0.76 -11.25 -16.06
CA ASP A 645 0.23 -12.05 -15.33
C ASP A 645 0.91 -11.27 -14.19
N MET A 646 0.77 -9.93 -14.16
CA MET A 646 1.47 -9.08 -13.20
C MET A 646 0.70 -7.79 -12.94
N LEU A 647 0.76 -7.29 -11.72
CA LEU A 647 0.25 -5.97 -11.31
C LEU A 647 1.39 -5.09 -10.78
N LYS A 648 1.56 -3.90 -11.38
CA LYS A 648 2.24 -2.77 -10.76
C LYS A 648 1.19 -1.96 -10.01
N TYR A 649 1.35 -1.83 -8.69
CA TYR A 649 0.35 -1.22 -7.80
C TYR A 649 0.90 0.02 -7.13
N ASP A 650 0.38 1.18 -7.51
CA ASP A 650 0.88 2.50 -7.09
C ASP A 650 0.15 3.03 -5.84
N TYR A 651 0.50 4.24 -5.35
CA TYR A 651 0.02 4.80 -4.08
C TYR A 651 -0.37 6.28 -4.17
N CYS A 652 -0.87 6.77 -5.29
CA CYS A 652 -1.15 8.19 -5.47
C CYS A 652 -2.37 8.61 -4.65
N ASN A 653 -3.54 8.43 -4.98
CA ASN A 653 -4.74 8.95 -4.30
C ASN A 653 -5.22 8.05 -3.14
N SER A 654 -4.30 7.61 -2.29
CA SER A 654 -4.59 6.66 -1.21
C SER A 654 -5.57 7.18 -0.17
N GLN A 655 -6.45 6.29 0.32
CA GLN A 655 -7.48 6.55 1.32
C GLN A 655 -7.18 5.88 2.68
N ALA A 656 -6.26 4.94 2.72
CA ALA A 656 -5.87 4.19 3.92
C ALA A 656 -4.36 4.28 4.15
N GLY A 657 -3.87 3.75 5.27
CA GLY A 657 -2.42 3.66 5.53
C GLY A 657 -1.72 2.76 4.51
N THR A 658 -0.46 3.06 4.17
CA THR A 658 0.30 2.41 3.11
C THR A 658 0.30 0.89 3.23
N LYS A 659 0.79 0.35 4.35
CA LYS A 659 0.87 -1.10 4.57
C LYS A 659 -0.51 -1.77 4.46
N VAL A 660 -1.56 -1.13 4.99
CA VAL A 660 -2.94 -1.67 4.95
C VAL A 660 -3.42 -1.82 3.51
N SER A 661 -3.28 -0.78 2.70
CA SER A 661 -3.73 -0.79 1.30
C SER A 661 -3.04 -1.87 0.48
N TYR A 662 -1.72 -2.03 0.65
CA TYR A 662 -0.97 -3.07 -0.06
C TYR A 662 -1.29 -4.48 0.45
N THR A 663 -1.51 -4.65 1.76
CA THR A 663 -1.92 -5.94 2.33
C THR A 663 -3.28 -6.39 1.81
N GLN A 664 -4.23 -5.46 1.62
CA GLN A 664 -5.54 -5.79 1.04
C GLN A 664 -5.40 -6.38 -0.37
N MET A 665 -4.62 -5.74 -1.25
CA MET A 665 -4.34 -6.29 -2.58
C MET A 665 -3.53 -7.59 -2.51
N GLY A 666 -2.51 -7.65 -1.65
CA GLY A 666 -1.68 -8.83 -1.48
C GLY A 666 -2.46 -10.06 -1.02
N ASN A 667 -3.44 -9.89 -0.14
CA ASN A 667 -4.35 -10.97 0.27
C ASN A 667 -5.18 -11.49 -0.92
N ALA A 668 -5.65 -10.58 -1.78
CA ALA A 668 -6.35 -10.98 -3.00
C ALA A 668 -5.42 -11.74 -3.96
N VAL A 669 -4.17 -11.27 -4.13
CA VAL A 669 -3.15 -11.94 -4.95
C VAL A 669 -2.78 -13.32 -4.40
N ALA A 670 -2.64 -13.46 -3.08
CA ALA A 670 -2.35 -14.75 -2.45
C ALA A 670 -3.44 -15.77 -2.78
N LYS A 671 -4.72 -15.38 -2.60
CA LYS A 671 -5.87 -16.22 -2.96
C LYS A 671 -5.88 -16.59 -4.45
N LEU A 672 -5.64 -15.63 -5.33
CA LEU A 672 -5.55 -15.90 -6.77
C LEU A 672 -4.43 -16.89 -7.08
N ASN A 673 -3.27 -16.77 -6.42
CA ASN A 673 -2.13 -17.65 -6.63
C ASN A 673 -2.38 -19.07 -6.13
N GLU A 674 -3.15 -19.26 -5.07
CA GLU A 674 -3.63 -20.59 -4.66
C GLU A 674 -4.52 -21.22 -5.75
N GLU A 675 -5.44 -20.44 -6.33
CA GLU A 675 -6.33 -20.90 -7.41
C GLU A 675 -5.54 -21.22 -8.69
N ARG A 676 -4.54 -20.39 -9.04
CA ARG A 676 -3.64 -20.61 -10.20
C ARG A 676 -2.76 -21.86 -9.98
N GLN A 677 -2.22 -22.05 -8.78
CA GLN A 677 -1.44 -23.22 -8.45
C GLN A 677 -2.28 -24.51 -8.59
N ALA A 678 -3.50 -24.50 -8.10
CA ALA A 678 -4.42 -25.64 -8.24
C ALA A 678 -4.73 -25.97 -9.72
N LYS A 679 -4.68 -24.99 -10.61
CA LYS A 679 -4.85 -25.16 -12.06
C LYS A 679 -3.55 -25.46 -12.81
N GLY A 680 -2.39 -25.43 -12.15
CA GLY A 680 -1.06 -25.57 -12.77
C GLY A 680 -0.66 -24.35 -13.62
N GLU A 681 -1.23 -23.20 -13.35
CA GLU A 681 -0.93 -21.92 -14.00
C GLU A 681 0.26 -21.24 -13.31
N ILE A 682 0.93 -20.31 -13.99
CA ILE A 682 2.03 -19.53 -13.41
C ILE A 682 1.50 -18.56 -12.36
N PRO A 683 2.28 -18.24 -11.31
CA PRO A 683 1.86 -17.26 -10.33
C PRO A 683 1.62 -15.87 -10.92
N PHE A 684 0.66 -15.16 -10.37
CA PHE A 684 0.45 -13.74 -10.62
C PHE A 684 1.48 -12.94 -9.82
N VAL A 685 2.19 -12.03 -10.48
CA VAL A 685 3.26 -11.24 -9.86
C VAL A 685 2.72 -9.93 -9.29
N PHE A 686 3.08 -9.61 -8.07
CA PHE A 686 2.68 -8.37 -7.41
C PHE A 686 3.90 -7.48 -7.10
N ASN A 687 3.97 -6.32 -7.76
CA ASN A 687 5.00 -5.30 -7.57
C ASN A 687 4.39 -4.11 -6.81
N ILE A 688 5.00 -3.74 -5.69
CA ILE A 688 4.61 -2.62 -4.82
C ILE A 688 5.32 -1.35 -5.29
N CYS A 689 4.56 -0.29 -5.60
CA CYS A 689 5.09 0.98 -6.10
C CYS A 689 4.75 2.14 -5.15
N GLU A 690 5.44 2.21 -3.98
CA GLU A 690 5.25 3.28 -2.99
C GLU A 690 6.48 4.19 -2.81
N TRP A 691 7.43 4.11 -3.75
CA TRP A 691 8.59 4.99 -3.89
C TRP A 691 9.56 5.00 -2.69
N GLY A 692 9.61 3.94 -1.89
CA GLY A 692 10.49 3.83 -0.71
C GLY A 692 10.10 4.68 0.49
N LYS A 693 8.97 5.39 0.45
CA LYS A 693 8.57 6.38 1.46
C LYS A 693 8.33 5.80 2.85
N THR A 694 7.78 4.60 2.91
CA THR A 694 7.47 3.93 4.20
C THR A 694 8.31 2.68 4.42
N LYS A 695 9.46 2.58 3.76
CA LYS A 695 10.41 1.47 3.84
C LYS A 695 9.79 0.12 3.46
N PRO A 696 9.30 -0.05 2.24
CA PRO A 696 8.60 -1.27 1.81
C PRO A 696 9.46 -2.53 1.92
N TRP A 697 10.78 -2.42 1.97
CA TRP A 697 11.68 -3.55 2.23
C TRP A 697 11.47 -4.20 3.61
N GLU A 698 10.95 -3.48 4.61
CA GLU A 698 10.68 -4.00 5.94
C GLU A 698 9.35 -4.79 6.00
N TRP A 699 8.37 -4.48 5.15
CA TRP A 699 7.02 -5.01 5.24
C TRP A 699 6.41 -5.52 3.91
N GLY A 700 7.00 -5.20 2.77
CA GLY A 700 6.40 -5.45 1.44
C GLY A 700 6.18 -6.95 1.15
N ALA A 701 7.09 -7.81 1.61
CA ALA A 701 6.91 -9.25 1.50
C ALA A 701 5.74 -9.76 2.35
N GLU A 702 5.57 -9.26 3.57
CA GLU A 702 4.42 -9.57 4.43
C GLU A 702 3.10 -9.05 3.84
N ALA A 703 3.16 -7.96 3.09
CA ALA A 703 2.02 -7.45 2.34
C ALA A 703 1.77 -8.21 1.02
N GLY A 704 2.51 -9.30 0.75
CA GLY A 704 2.31 -10.17 -0.41
C GLY A 704 3.06 -9.76 -1.68
N GLY A 705 3.91 -8.72 -1.65
CA GLY A 705 4.72 -8.30 -2.79
C GLY A 705 5.98 -9.15 -2.97
N SER A 706 6.37 -9.40 -4.23
CA SER A 706 7.64 -10.06 -4.58
C SER A 706 8.75 -9.06 -4.93
N SER A 707 8.40 -7.82 -5.18
CA SER A 707 9.31 -6.70 -5.38
C SER A 707 8.63 -5.39 -4.96
N TRP A 708 9.42 -4.38 -4.65
CA TRP A 708 8.93 -3.07 -4.23
C TRP A 708 9.85 -1.95 -4.66
N ARG A 709 9.26 -0.87 -5.18
CA ARG A 709 9.98 0.37 -5.46
C ARG A 709 10.62 0.88 -4.17
N ALA A 710 11.94 0.87 -4.14
CA ALA A 710 12.72 1.33 -3.00
C ALA A 710 13.23 2.77 -3.18
N THR A 711 12.95 3.40 -4.31
CA THR A 711 13.39 4.75 -4.69
C THR A 711 12.23 5.58 -5.23
N SER A 712 12.36 6.90 -5.21
CA SER A 712 11.52 7.81 -5.99
C SER A 712 11.66 7.51 -7.50
N ASP A 713 10.79 8.13 -8.34
CA ASP A 713 10.81 7.92 -9.79
C ASP A 713 12.18 8.32 -10.39
N ALA A 714 12.78 7.35 -11.06
CA ALA A 714 14.06 7.54 -11.70
C ALA A 714 13.97 8.48 -12.92
N ARG A 715 15.05 9.18 -13.19
CA ARG A 715 15.19 9.99 -14.40
C ARG A 715 16.41 9.56 -15.20
N GLU A 716 16.41 9.86 -16.48
CA GLU A 716 17.53 9.60 -17.38
C GLU A 716 18.65 10.59 -17.10
N ASP A 717 19.38 10.35 -16.02
CA ASP A 717 20.49 11.16 -15.54
C ASP A 717 21.49 10.24 -14.83
N TRP A 718 22.76 10.61 -14.78
CA TRP A 718 23.76 9.84 -14.06
C TRP A 718 23.59 9.95 -12.54
N ILE A 719 23.27 11.14 -12.03
CA ILE A 719 23.18 11.40 -10.58
C ILE A 719 21.74 11.66 -10.14
N GLY A 720 21.06 12.58 -10.79
CA GLY A 720 19.72 13.02 -10.40
C GLY A 720 19.73 14.00 -9.22
N ASN A 721 18.67 13.96 -8.43
CA ASN A 721 18.48 14.72 -7.20
C ASN A 721 17.49 14.00 -6.25
N ASN A 722 17.31 14.52 -5.02
CA ASN A 722 16.48 13.90 -3.99
C ASN A 722 15.00 13.64 -4.38
N SER A 723 14.44 14.39 -5.31
CA SER A 723 13.06 14.19 -5.75
C SER A 723 12.97 13.23 -6.94
N ARG A 724 14.06 13.11 -7.71
CA ARG A 724 14.15 12.27 -8.90
C ARG A 724 15.58 11.77 -9.05
N PRO A 725 15.87 10.57 -8.54
CA PRO A 725 17.19 9.99 -8.63
C PRO A 725 17.57 9.67 -10.08
N GLY A 726 18.83 9.82 -10.39
CA GLY A 726 19.45 9.22 -11.57
C GLY A 726 19.98 7.82 -11.23
N VAL A 727 20.86 7.31 -12.07
CA VAL A 727 21.46 5.97 -11.87
C VAL A 727 22.13 5.85 -10.50
N LEU A 728 23.07 6.76 -10.18
CA LEU A 728 23.77 6.74 -8.89
C LEU A 728 22.89 7.16 -7.73
N GLY A 729 21.97 8.11 -7.94
CA GLY A 729 21.02 8.52 -6.89
C GLY A 729 20.15 7.38 -6.42
N GLY A 730 19.60 6.58 -7.34
CA GLY A 730 18.84 5.39 -7.00
C GLY A 730 19.68 4.33 -6.26
N VAL A 731 20.91 4.11 -6.72
CA VAL A 731 21.84 3.21 -6.04
C VAL A 731 22.16 3.69 -4.62
N ASP A 732 22.36 4.99 -4.41
CA ASP A 732 22.65 5.56 -3.09
C ASP A 732 21.51 5.33 -2.10
N GLU A 733 20.23 5.38 -2.56
CA GLU A 733 19.05 5.10 -1.72
C GLU A 733 18.99 3.62 -1.31
N VAL A 734 19.41 2.69 -2.18
CA VAL A 734 19.18 1.24 -2.02
C VAL A 734 20.41 0.47 -1.54
N ARG A 735 21.62 0.97 -1.73
CA ARG A 735 22.89 0.22 -1.51
C ARG A 735 23.07 -0.36 -0.11
N LYS A 736 22.39 0.19 0.91
CA LYS A 736 22.43 -0.31 2.29
C LYS A 736 21.21 -1.19 2.67
N LEU A 737 20.41 -1.63 1.69
CA LEU A 737 19.22 -2.45 1.91
C LEU A 737 19.39 -3.94 1.56
N TRP A 738 20.62 -4.38 1.30
CA TRP A 738 20.95 -5.73 0.84
C TRP A 738 20.46 -6.85 1.78
N MET A 739 20.35 -6.58 3.08
CA MET A 739 19.89 -7.52 4.10
C MET A 739 18.39 -7.83 4.03
N TYR A 740 17.64 -7.04 3.26
CA TYR A 740 16.19 -7.28 3.07
C TYR A 740 15.88 -7.96 1.74
N ALA A 741 16.85 -8.03 0.84
CA ALA A 741 16.68 -8.69 -0.46
C ALA A 741 16.94 -10.20 -0.37
N GLY A 742 16.35 -10.95 -1.28
CA GLY A 742 16.48 -12.40 -1.40
C GLY A 742 15.52 -12.94 -2.45
N VAL A 743 15.42 -14.25 -2.55
CA VAL A 743 14.45 -14.93 -3.41
C VAL A 743 13.05 -14.39 -3.15
N ASN A 744 12.31 -14.01 -4.19
CA ASN A 744 10.95 -13.44 -4.11
C ASN A 744 10.87 -12.14 -3.26
N ARG A 745 12.00 -11.44 -3.11
CA ARG A 745 12.14 -10.23 -2.27
C ARG A 745 13.12 -9.27 -2.91
N PHE A 746 12.68 -8.44 -3.85
CA PHE A 746 13.59 -7.60 -4.61
C PHE A 746 13.34 -6.10 -4.39
N ASN A 747 14.40 -5.38 -4.04
CA ASN A 747 14.43 -3.92 -4.07
C ASN A 747 14.43 -3.45 -5.52
N ASP A 748 13.42 -2.68 -5.91
CA ASP A 748 13.21 -2.18 -7.26
C ASP A 748 13.78 -0.76 -7.38
N LEU A 749 14.79 -0.60 -8.23
CA LEU A 749 15.49 0.66 -8.52
C LEU A 749 14.80 1.49 -9.61
N ASP A 750 13.57 1.08 -10.01
CA ASP A 750 12.79 1.68 -11.08
C ASP A 750 13.26 1.33 -12.50
N MET A 751 12.58 1.89 -13.48
CA MET A 751 12.79 1.65 -14.91
C MET A 751 14.18 2.05 -15.35
N MET A 752 14.80 1.20 -16.17
CA MET A 752 16.09 1.50 -16.78
C MET A 752 15.93 2.54 -17.90
N CYS A 753 16.89 3.43 -17.98
CA CYS A 753 16.94 4.51 -18.97
C CYS A 753 17.75 4.15 -20.23
N ILE A 754 18.26 2.93 -20.33
CA ILE A 754 19.02 2.45 -21.49
C ILE A 754 18.13 2.50 -22.75
N GLY A 755 18.66 3.09 -23.84
CA GLY A 755 17.94 3.26 -25.09
C GLY A 755 16.98 4.44 -25.17
N LEU A 756 16.87 5.29 -24.14
CA LEU A 756 16.07 6.53 -24.17
C LEU A 756 16.79 7.69 -24.87
N HIS A 757 18.09 7.80 -24.75
CA HIS A 757 18.96 8.81 -25.39
C HIS A 757 18.50 10.26 -25.22
N GLY A 758 17.94 10.61 -24.05
CA GLY A 758 17.43 11.93 -23.74
C GLY A 758 16.08 12.27 -24.41
N LEU A 759 15.47 11.31 -25.06
CA LEU A 759 14.26 11.50 -25.87
C LEU A 759 13.01 10.92 -25.23
N GLY A 760 13.12 10.30 -24.07
CA GLY A 760 12.00 9.62 -23.42
C GLY A 760 10.77 10.48 -23.29
N GLY A 761 9.64 9.92 -23.71
CA GLY A 761 8.28 10.44 -23.57
C GLY A 761 7.80 11.42 -24.61
N PRO A 762 6.62 11.17 -25.18
CA PRO A 762 5.95 12.11 -26.06
C PRO A 762 5.31 13.28 -25.30
N SER A 763 5.19 13.20 -24.00
CA SER A 763 4.64 14.27 -23.16
C SER A 763 5.77 14.97 -22.42
N ASN A 764 5.83 16.28 -22.54
CA ASN A 764 6.72 17.15 -21.78
C ASN A 764 6.53 17.07 -20.25
N ASN A 765 5.51 16.32 -19.80
CA ASN A 765 5.16 16.11 -18.41
C ASN A 765 5.57 14.74 -17.90
N THR A 766 6.16 13.90 -18.75
CA THR A 766 6.64 12.63 -18.27
C THR A 766 7.78 12.87 -17.31
N ALA A 767 7.51 12.44 -16.17
CA ALA A 767 8.39 12.43 -15.06
C ALA A 767 9.81 12.05 -15.51
N GLY A 768 10.73 12.96 -15.40
CA GLY A 768 12.14 12.67 -15.52
C GLY A 768 12.85 13.19 -16.75
N HIS A 769 12.17 13.58 -17.80
CA HIS A 769 12.86 13.94 -19.04
C HIS A 769 13.16 15.42 -19.24
N GLN A 770 12.67 16.29 -18.37
CA GLN A 770 13.00 17.70 -18.37
C GLN A 770 13.39 18.20 -16.99
N SER A 771 14.66 18.44 -16.77
CA SER A 771 15.09 19.27 -15.66
C SER A 771 14.74 20.72 -15.98
N ASN A 772 13.76 21.33 -15.32
CA ASN A 772 13.57 22.79 -15.23
C ASN A 772 14.01 23.59 -16.47
N GLY A 773 13.55 23.20 -17.68
CA GLY A 773 13.85 23.89 -18.91
C GLY A 773 15.15 23.49 -19.64
N GLY A 774 15.88 22.50 -19.14
CA GLY A 774 17.09 21.94 -19.78
C GLY A 774 16.83 20.63 -20.53
N LYS A 775 17.42 20.47 -21.72
CA LYS A 775 17.43 19.24 -22.48
C LYS A 775 18.27 18.19 -21.75
N ILE A 776 17.71 17.02 -21.44
CA ILE A 776 18.49 15.90 -20.92
C ILE A 776 19.29 15.31 -22.06
N THR A 777 20.58 15.13 -21.88
CA THR A 777 21.48 14.62 -22.92
C THR A 777 21.38 13.10 -23.13
N GLY A 778 20.69 12.40 -22.21
CA GLY A 778 20.67 10.94 -22.20
C GLY A 778 21.89 10.33 -21.49
N LEU A 779 21.85 9.02 -21.27
CA LEU A 779 22.98 8.27 -20.77
C LEU A 779 23.99 8.03 -21.91
N THR A 780 25.29 8.13 -21.59
CA THR A 780 26.35 7.64 -22.46
C THR A 780 26.40 6.10 -22.42
N ASP A 781 27.04 5.45 -23.40
CA ASP A 781 27.23 3.99 -23.43
C ASP A 781 27.88 3.45 -22.14
N ALA A 782 28.84 4.22 -21.58
CA ALA A 782 29.48 3.86 -20.31
C ALA A 782 28.49 3.91 -19.13
N GLN A 783 27.66 4.94 -19.08
CA GLN A 783 26.62 5.08 -18.05
C GLN A 783 25.51 4.03 -18.21
N ALA A 784 25.11 3.71 -19.44
CA ALA A 784 24.16 2.65 -19.76
C ALA A 784 24.68 1.28 -19.30
N ARG A 785 25.93 0.93 -19.61
CA ARG A 785 26.59 -0.29 -19.11
C ARG A 785 26.69 -0.31 -17.59
N SER A 786 26.97 0.83 -16.99
CA SER A 786 27.03 0.97 -15.53
C SER A 786 25.65 0.79 -14.90
N GLN A 787 24.58 1.37 -15.48
CA GLN A 787 23.22 1.13 -15.03
C GLN A 787 22.88 -0.38 -15.08
N MET A 788 23.13 -1.04 -16.21
CA MET A 788 22.91 -2.47 -16.36
C MET A 788 23.67 -3.28 -15.32
N SER A 789 24.95 -2.96 -15.11
CA SER A 789 25.80 -3.63 -14.11
C SER A 789 25.25 -3.48 -12.71
N LEU A 790 24.88 -2.26 -12.31
CA LEU A 790 24.38 -1.96 -10.96
C LEU A 790 23.02 -2.58 -10.71
N TRP A 791 22.04 -2.49 -11.64
CA TRP A 791 20.76 -3.17 -11.50
C TRP A 791 20.93 -4.68 -11.37
N CYS A 792 21.86 -5.28 -12.10
CA CYS A 792 22.18 -6.71 -12.01
C CYS A 792 22.86 -7.08 -10.69
N MET A 793 23.81 -6.28 -10.22
CA MET A 793 24.43 -6.47 -8.91
C MET A 793 23.41 -6.37 -7.78
N PHE A 794 22.47 -5.45 -7.88
CA PHE A 794 21.45 -5.24 -6.86
C PHE A 794 20.27 -6.23 -6.94
N ALA A 795 20.27 -7.17 -7.90
CA ALA A 795 19.13 -8.04 -8.16
C ALA A 795 17.82 -7.26 -8.28
N SER A 796 17.87 -6.05 -8.85
CA SER A 796 16.68 -5.25 -9.12
C SER A 796 15.88 -5.84 -10.27
N PRO A 797 14.56 -5.72 -10.29
CA PRO A 797 13.78 -5.88 -11.51
C PRO A 797 14.39 -5.11 -12.66
N LEU A 798 14.48 -5.72 -13.83
CA LEU A 798 15.01 -5.09 -15.05
C LEU A 798 13.82 -4.65 -15.90
N ALA A 799 13.46 -3.37 -15.82
CA ALA A 799 12.31 -2.80 -16.49
C ALA A 799 12.74 -1.82 -17.59
N LEU A 800 12.65 -2.25 -18.85
CA LEU A 800 12.90 -1.39 -20.01
C LEU A 800 11.72 -0.44 -20.24
N THR A 801 11.99 0.68 -20.90
CA THR A 801 10.94 1.65 -21.26
C THR A 801 11.27 2.41 -22.56
N CYS A 802 12.34 2.02 -23.27
CA CYS A 802 12.75 2.62 -24.54
C CYS A 802 11.86 2.22 -25.71
N ASP A 803 11.89 2.99 -26.79
CA ASP A 803 11.17 2.65 -28.03
C ASP A 803 11.93 1.60 -28.85
N LEU A 804 11.30 0.46 -29.02
CA LEU A 804 11.85 -0.69 -29.74
C LEU A 804 11.23 -0.86 -31.15
N ARG A 805 10.37 0.07 -31.58
CA ARG A 805 9.72 0.01 -32.90
C ARG A 805 10.72 0.29 -34.01
N GLU A 806 10.56 -0.35 -35.13
CA GLU A 806 11.44 -0.15 -36.32
C GLU A 806 11.31 1.24 -36.93
N THR A 807 10.11 1.82 -36.88
CA THR A 807 9.79 3.13 -37.43
C THR A 807 8.96 3.91 -36.43
N PRO A 808 9.56 4.59 -35.46
CA PRO A 808 8.83 5.47 -34.55
C PRO A 808 8.12 6.55 -35.38
N LYS A 809 6.81 6.45 -35.50
CA LYS A 809 6.00 7.40 -36.25
C LYS A 809 5.73 8.61 -35.37
N GLY A 810 6.49 9.72 -35.53
CA GLY A 810 6.08 11.09 -35.25
C GLY A 810 5.41 11.45 -33.91
N GLU A 811 5.43 10.57 -32.93
CA GLU A 811 4.71 10.72 -31.67
C GLU A 811 5.58 11.38 -30.60
N ALA A 812 6.89 11.46 -30.84
CA ALA A 812 7.73 12.30 -30.04
C ALA A 812 7.49 13.74 -30.42
N ASN A 813 7.46 14.59 -29.41
CA ASN A 813 7.47 16.03 -29.47
C ASN A 813 7.83 16.56 -30.88
N ALA A 814 6.91 17.26 -31.54
CA ALA A 814 7.03 17.73 -32.94
C ALA A 814 8.32 18.51 -33.26
N ASN A 815 9.13 18.81 -32.25
CA ASN A 815 10.38 19.55 -32.35
C ASN A 815 11.65 18.66 -32.30
N VAL A 816 11.52 17.33 -32.19
CA VAL A 816 12.67 16.43 -32.11
C VAL A 816 12.64 15.44 -33.25
N GLN A 817 13.64 15.52 -34.14
CA GLN A 817 13.83 14.54 -35.20
C GLN A 817 14.37 13.25 -34.57
N MET A 818 13.53 12.22 -34.52
CA MET A 818 13.87 10.92 -33.94
C MET A 818 14.79 10.16 -34.87
N PRO A 819 15.93 9.62 -34.36
CA PRO A 819 16.71 8.65 -35.11
C PRO A 819 15.88 7.37 -35.34
N ASN A 820 16.11 6.67 -36.41
CA ASN A 820 15.47 5.43 -36.77
C ASN A 820 16.51 4.37 -37.14
N PRO A 821 16.65 3.26 -36.38
CA PRO A 821 16.01 2.96 -35.09
C PRO A 821 16.59 3.80 -33.95
N LEU A 822 15.81 4.02 -32.88
CA LEU A 822 16.27 4.76 -31.71
C LEU A 822 17.27 3.97 -30.88
N ILE A 823 17.01 2.68 -30.67
CA ILE A 823 17.90 1.78 -29.93
C ILE A 823 19.16 1.48 -30.76
N THR A 824 20.32 1.57 -30.15
CA THR A 824 21.63 1.34 -30.79
C THR A 824 22.12 -0.10 -30.60
N ASP A 825 23.10 -0.51 -31.44
CA ASP A 825 23.77 -1.81 -31.27
C ASP A 825 24.51 -1.89 -29.91
N ALA A 826 24.99 -0.78 -29.37
CA ALA A 826 25.62 -0.70 -28.05
C ALA A 826 24.60 -0.95 -26.93
N ASP A 827 23.38 -0.41 -27.04
CA ASP A 827 22.28 -0.68 -26.10
C ASP A 827 21.90 -2.16 -26.15
N ILE A 828 21.70 -2.72 -27.35
CA ILE A 828 21.34 -4.13 -27.53
C ILE A 828 22.42 -5.03 -26.92
N ALA A 829 23.69 -4.77 -27.23
CA ALA A 829 24.80 -5.54 -26.66
C ALA A 829 24.86 -5.45 -25.13
N THR A 830 24.51 -4.29 -24.56
CA THR A 830 24.43 -4.08 -23.10
C THR A 830 23.27 -4.90 -22.52
N LEU A 831 22.08 -4.80 -23.10
CA LEU A 831 20.86 -5.42 -22.59
C LEU A 831 20.82 -6.94 -22.77
N THR A 832 21.54 -7.47 -23.75
CA THR A 832 21.59 -8.92 -24.05
C THR A 832 22.86 -9.61 -23.54
N ASN A 833 23.71 -8.93 -22.77
CA ASN A 833 24.89 -9.54 -22.19
C ASN A 833 24.49 -10.64 -21.18
N THR A 834 24.67 -11.88 -21.60
CA THR A 834 24.21 -13.07 -20.84
C THR A 834 24.95 -13.24 -19.52
N GLU A 835 26.20 -12.79 -19.41
CA GLU A 835 27.01 -12.94 -18.21
C GLU A 835 26.57 -11.95 -17.13
N VAL A 836 26.30 -10.69 -17.49
CA VAL A 836 25.79 -9.71 -16.54
C VAL A 836 24.34 -10.02 -16.14
N LEU A 837 23.52 -10.52 -17.09
CA LEU A 837 22.16 -11.00 -16.81
C LEU A 837 22.17 -12.19 -15.84
N ALA A 838 23.14 -13.10 -15.97
CA ALA A 838 23.29 -14.24 -15.05
C ALA A 838 23.59 -13.81 -13.60
N ILE A 839 24.19 -12.64 -13.39
CA ILE A 839 24.36 -12.04 -12.06
C ILE A 839 23.01 -11.56 -11.49
N ASN A 840 22.19 -10.89 -12.30
CA ASN A 840 20.83 -10.47 -11.89
C ASN A 840 19.96 -11.67 -11.54
N GLN A 841 19.98 -12.67 -12.41
CA GLN A 841 19.12 -13.84 -12.39
C GLN A 841 19.69 -15.00 -11.57
N ASP A 842 20.71 -14.77 -10.72
CA ASP A 842 21.27 -15.81 -9.87
C ASP A 842 20.25 -16.30 -8.84
N ALA A 843 20.16 -17.61 -8.66
CA ALA A 843 19.11 -18.25 -7.86
C ALA A 843 19.17 -17.97 -6.34
N LEU A 844 20.28 -17.41 -5.82
CA LEU A 844 20.32 -16.91 -4.43
C LEU A 844 19.51 -15.64 -4.24
N GLY A 845 19.16 -14.91 -5.30
CA GLY A 845 18.38 -13.68 -5.23
C GLY A 845 19.03 -12.54 -4.45
N GLN A 846 20.31 -12.63 -4.13
CA GLN A 846 21.00 -11.68 -3.26
C GLN A 846 21.20 -10.33 -3.92
N GLN A 847 21.01 -9.25 -3.18
CA GLN A 847 21.51 -7.93 -3.55
C GLN A 847 22.97 -7.79 -3.14
N ALA A 848 23.74 -7.05 -3.92
CA ALA A 848 25.12 -6.76 -3.60
C ALA A 848 25.26 -5.90 -2.33
N GLU A 849 26.27 -6.21 -1.54
CA GLU A 849 26.67 -5.44 -0.37
C GLU A 849 27.56 -4.27 -0.78
N TYR A 850 27.28 -3.11 -0.21
CA TYR A 850 28.15 -1.95 -0.35
C TYR A 850 29.36 -2.06 0.58
N MET A 851 30.57 -2.06 -0.01
CA MET A 851 31.81 -2.13 0.74
C MET A 851 32.28 -0.72 1.09
N GLU A 852 31.68 -0.11 2.11
CA GLU A 852 31.93 1.29 2.48
C GLU A 852 33.39 1.58 2.77
N ALA A 853 34.10 0.67 3.45
CA ALA A 853 35.52 0.81 3.79
C ALA A 853 36.47 0.69 2.58
N LEU A 854 36.00 0.16 1.45
CA LEU A 854 36.75 0.08 0.18
C LEU A 854 36.33 1.17 -0.80
N SER A 855 35.30 1.91 -0.51
CA SER A 855 34.72 2.91 -1.39
C SER A 855 35.22 4.32 -1.01
N THR A 856 35.40 5.18 -1.99
CA THR A 856 35.71 6.59 -1.80
C THR A 856 34.59 7.51 -2.25
N GLY A 857 33.52 6.94 -2.83
CA GLY A 857 32.32 7.64 -3.22
C GLY A 857 31.61 8.19 -2.00
N THR A 858 31.35 9.50 -1.99
CA THR A 858 30.52 10.11 -0.95
C THR A 858 29.06 9.86 -1.28
N SER A 859 28.24 9.58 -0.25
CA SER A 859 26.77 9.41 -0.42
C SER A 859 26.09 10.74 -0.79
N ASN A 860 24.82 10.66 -1.17
CA ASN A 860 23.94 11.78 -1.44
C ASN A 860 24.24 12.55 -2.72
N TYR A 861 24.03 11.87 -3.86
CA TYR A 861 24.06 12.50 -5.18
C TYR A 861 25.41 13.13 -5.55
N SER A 862 26.50 12.51 -5.07
CA SER A 862 27.87 12.92 -5.42
C SER A 862 28.37 12.17 -6.66
N ASN A 863 29.09 12.88 -7.51
CA ASN A 863 29.78 12.34 -8.68
C ASN A 863 31.31 12.25 -8.47
N THR A 864 31.75 11.99 -7.27
CA THR A 864 33.18 11.86 -6.95
C THR A 864 33.49 10.49 -6.35
N GLY A 865 34.72 10.02 -6.58
CA GLY A 865 35.21 8.76 -6.06
C GLY A 865 34.70 7.53 -6.81
N TYR A 866 34.83 6.40 -6.17
CA TYR A 866 34.36 5.10 -6.69
C TYR A 866 33.70 4.30 -5.58
N ASP A 867 32.77 3.40 -6.00
CA ASP A 867 32.10 2.47 -5.12
C ASP A 867 32.51 1.03 -5.42
N VAL A 868 32.60 0.21 -4.39
CA VAL A 868 32.85 -1.23 -4.46
C VAL A 868 31.64 -1.98 -3.91
N TYR A 869 31.16 -2.97 -4.68
CA TYR A 869 30.07 -3.85 -4.29
C TYR A 869 30.45 -5.31 -4.43
N VAL A 870 29.98 -6.17 -3.54
CA VAL A 870 30.18 -7.62 -3.60
C VAL A 870 28.86 -8.36 -3.51
N LYS A 871 28.71 -9.44 -4.27
CA LYS A 871 27.47 -10.23 -4.32
C LYS A 871 27.79 -11.72 -4.34
N ASP A 872 27.19 -12.42 -3.37
CA ASP A 872 27.24 -13.88 -3.41
C ASP A 872 26.40 -14.43 -4.54
N LEU A 873 26.97 -15.40 -5.23
CA LEU A 873 26.33 -16.15 -6.30
C LEU A 873 26.28 -17.65 -5.96
N THR A 874 25.40 -18.36 -6.64
CA THR A 874 25.31 -19.81 -6.51
C THR A 874 26.68 -20.49 -6.75
N ASN A 875 26.86 -21.63 -6.11
CA ASN A 875 28.08 -22.48 -6.20
C ASN A 875 29.36 -21.80 -5.69
N GLY A 876 29.20 -20.92 -4.69
CA GLY A 876 30.33 -20.28 -4.01
C GLY A 876 31.07 -19.25 -4.86
N ARG A 877 30.50 -18.82 -5.99
CA ARG A 877 31.03 -17.73 -6.79
C ARG A 877 30.70 -16.38 -6.14
N MET A 878 31.49 -15.39 -6.47
CA MET A 878 31.28 -14.02 -6.02
C MET A 878 31.39 -13.05 -7.20
N ALA A 879 30.40 -12.18 -7.35
CA ALA A 879 30.50 -11.03 -8.23
C ALA A 879 31.07 -9.82 -7.44
N VAL A 880 31.99 -9.09 -8.06
CA VAL A 880 32.56 -7.84 -7.54
C VAL A 880 32.37 -6.77 -8.60
N SER A 881 31.79 -5.63 -8.23
CA SER A 881 31.76 -4.47 -9.13
C SER A 881 32.47 -3.29 -8.51
N VAL A 882 33.15 -2.53 -9.38
CA VAL A 882 33.79 -1.26 -9.03
C VAL A 882 33.29 -0.20 -9.99
N THR A 883 32.69 0.84 -9.46
CA THR A 883 32.01 1.90 -10.24
C THR A 883 32.68 3.23 -10.02
N ASN A 884 33.19 3.85 -11.08
CA ASN A 884 33.65 5.23 -11.07
C ASN A 884 32.41 6.16 -11.08
N ARG A 885 32.21 6.89 -10.01
CA ARG A 885 31.06 7.84 -9.90
C ARG A 885 31.30 9.11 -10.71
N GLY A 886 32.56 9.43 -10.97
CA GLY A 886 32.96 10.68 -11.55
C GLY A 886 32.98 10.72 -13.09
N THR A 887 33.11 11.95 -13.60
CA THR A 887 33.24 12.25 -15.02
C THR A 887 34.70 12.35 -15.46
N THR A 888 35.63 11.96 -14.60
CA THR A 888 37.08 11.85 -14.88
C THR A 888 37.54 10.44 -14.50
N ALA A 889 38.62 9.98 -15.14
CA ALA A 889 39.21 8.68 -14.81
C ALA A 889 39.71 8.65 -13.36
N VAL A 890 39.53 7.50 -12.69
CA VAL A 890 39.96 7.28 -11.31
C VAL A 890 40.80 6.01 -11.22
N SER A 891 41.90 6.07 -10.48
CA SER A 891 42.73 4.89 -10.17
C SER A 891 42.20 4.24 -8.89
N VAL A 892 41.91 2.96 -8.95
CA VAL A 892 41.47 2.16 -7.83
C VAL A 892 42.62 1.31 -7.32
N PRO A 893 42.93 1.36 -6.01
CA PRO A 893 43.94 0.48 -5.42
C PRO A 893 43.55 -1.01 -5.55
N ASP A 894 44.55 -1.87 -5.45
CA ASP A 894 44.35 -3.30 -5.36
C ASP A 894 43.46 -3.65 -4.15
N ILE A 895 42.41 -4.44 -4.38
CA ILE A 895 41.50 -4.91 -3.39
C ILE A 895 41.96 -6.26 -2.83
N GLN A 896 42.32 -6.32 -1.56
CA GLN A 896 42.66 -7.57 -0.91
C GLN A 896 41.47 -8.51 -0.90
N LEU A 897 41.61 -9.76 -1.31
CA LEU A 897 40.52 -10.73 -1.35
C LEU A 897 39.90 -10.97 0.03
N THR A 898 40.69 -10.90 1.10
CA THR A 898 40.20 -10.96 2.50
C THR A 898 39.32 -9.78 2.87
N SER A 899 39.48 -8.65 2.21
CA SER A 899 38.62 -7.48 2.43
C SER A 899 37.20 -7.62 1.81
N ILE A 900 36.99 -8.67 1.01
CA ILE A 900 35.74 -8.97 0.34
C ILE A 900 35.26 -10.40 0.61
N TYR A 901 35.49 -10.92 1.81
CA TYR A 901 35.07 -12.26 2.29
C TYR A 901 35.77 -13.47 1.62
N LEU A 902 36.79 -13.30 0.82
CA LEU A 902 37.51 -14.37 0.16
C LEU A 902 38.81 -14.73 0.90
N LYS A 903 39.37 -15.89 0.63
CA LYS A 903 40.58 -16.38 1.30
C LYS A 903 41.82 -15.96 0.51
N ALA A 904 42.85 -15.48 1.20
CA ALA A 904 44.08 -15.03 0.59
C ALA A 904 44.89 -16.15 -0.08
N ASP A 905 44.91 -17.34 0.51
CA ASP A 905 45.75 -18.46 0.04
C ASP A 905 45.11 -19.28 -1.08
N ASN A 906 43.89 -18.90 -1.50
CA ASN A 906 43.17 -19.61 -2.54
C ASN A 906 43.33 -18.90 -3.88
N LYS A 907 43.43 -19.70 -4.94
CA LYS A 907 43.44 -19.18 -6.31
C LYS A 907 42.02 -19.09 -6.86
N TYR A 908 41.76 -18.00 -7.55
CA TYR A 908 40.46 -17.73 -8.14
C TYR A 908 40.59 -17.49 -9.65
N THR A 909 39.70 -18.06 -10.43
CA THR A 909 39.46 -17.59 -11.77
C THR A 909 38.69 -16.27 -11.68
N CYS A 910 39.25 -15.22 -12.27
CA CYS A 910 38.67 -13.87 -12.35
C CYS A 910 38.20 -13.60 -13.77
N ARG A 911 36.87 -13.59 -13.97
CA ARG A 911 36.25 -13.25 -15.26
C ARG A 911 35.86 -11.76 -15.22
N ASP A 912 36.52 -10.93 -16.07
CA ASP A 912 36.05 -9.56 -16.32
C ASP A 912 34.97 -9.59 -17.40
N ILE A 913 33.72 -9.27 -17.02
CA ILE A 913 32.53 -9.41 -17.88
C ILE A 913 32.61 -8.47 -19.10
N TRP A 914 32.89 -7.20 -18.85
CA TRP A 914 32.86 -6.20 -19.92
C TRP A 914 34.12 -6.21 -20.80
N ALA A 915 35.22 -6.54 -20.24
CA ALA A 915 36.46 -6.74 -21.04
C ALA A 915 36.49 -8.09 -21.78
N ASN A 916 35.60 -9.00 -21.42
CA ASN A 916 35.52 -10.37 -21.97
C ASN A 916 36.86 -11.11 -21.81
N THR A 917 37.53 -10.94 -20.66
CA THR A 917 38.83 -11.57 -20.37
C THR A 917 38.74 -12.43 -19.11
N GLU A 918 39.64 -13.41 -19.04
CA GLU A 918 39.75 -14.30 -17.89
C GLU A 918 41.19 -14.35 -17.41
N SER A 919 41.41 -14.30 -16.13
CA SER A 919 42.73 -14.40 -15.51
C SER A 919 42.67 -15.24 -14.23
N GLU A 920 43.82 -15.66 -13.75
CA GLU A 920 43.98 -16.23 -12.42
C GLU A 920 44.47 -15.18 -11.46
N ILE A 921 43.83 -15.04 -10.31
CA ILE A 921 44.23 -14.13 -9.26
C ILE A 921 44.41 -14.89 -7.93
N GLU A 922 45.28 -14.34 -7.09
CA GLU A 922 45.59 -14.82 -5.74
C GLU A 922 45.88 -13.58 -4.88
N ASN A 923 45.42 -13.54 -3.67
CA ASN A 923 45.52 -12.43 -2.70
C ASN A 923 44.80 -11.11 -3.07
N THR A 924 44.89 -10.65 -4.31
CA THR A 924 44.38 -9.34 -4.71
C THR A 924 43.59 -9.39 -6.01
N LEU A 925 42.56 -8.51 -6.10
CA LEU A 925 41.89 -8.11 -7.34
C LEU A 925 42.39 -6.69 -7.67
N SER A 926 42.88 -6.48 -8.91
CA SER A 926 43.42 -5.21 -9.38
C SER A 926 42.52 -4.55 -10.42
N PRO A 927 41.58 -3.71 -10.04
CA PRO A 927 40.65 -3.03 -10.98
C PRO A 927 41.40 -2.02 -11.89
N GLY A 928 42.53 -1.46 -11.38
CA GLY A 928 43.34 -0.47 -12.08
C GLY A 928 42.59 0.85 -12.30
N THR A 929 42.76 1.45 -13.49
CA THR A 929 42.09 2.72 -13.81
C THR A 929 40.71 2.46 -14.41
N LEU A 930 39.68 3.12 -13.88
CA LEU A 930 38.34 3.16 -14.42
C LEU A 930 38.14 4.47 -15.19
N GLN A 931 37.56 4.37 -16.38
CA GLN A 931 37.19 5.52 -17.19
C GLN A 931 35.99 6.28 -16.57
N PRO A 932 35.65 7.47 -17.05
CA PRO A 932 34.51 8.23 -16.57
C PRO A 932 33.21 7.41 -16.58
N CYS A 933 32.49 7.37 -15.45
CA CYS A 933 31.25 6.65 -15.27
C CYS A 933 31.33 5.13 -15.56
N GLU A 934 32.53 4.54 -15.63
CA GLU A 934 32.69 3.11 -15.90
C GLU A 934 32.40 2.26 -14.67
N THR A 935 31.71 1.14 -14.89
CA THR A 935 31.62 0.03 -13.94
C THR A 935 32.32 -1.19 -14.51
N LYS A 936 33.37 -1.67 -13.85
CA LYS A 936 33.93 -3.00 -14.08
C LYS A 936 33.20 -4.03 -13.24
N VAL A 937 32.94 -5.20 -13.82
CA VAL A 937 32.25 -6.31 -13.15
C VAL A 937 33.08 -7.57 -13.31
N TYR A 938 33.41 -8.18 -12.17
CA TYR A 938 34.18 -9.41 -12.09
C TYR A 938 33.38 -10.51 -11.48
N VAL A 939 33.51 -11.73 -12.00
CA VAL A 939 33.02 -12.96 -11.33
C VAL A 939 34.22 -13.79 -10.92
N LEU A 940 34.35 -14.01 -9.62
CA LEU A 940 35.40 -14.77 -8.98
C LEU A 940 34.90 -16.18 -8.65
N THR A 941 35.61 -17.18 -9.15
CA THR A 941 35.32 -18.60 -8.89
C THR A 941 36.55 -19.27 -8.28
N GLU A 942 36.40 -19.85 -7.11
CA GLU A 942 37.52 -20.56 -6.44
C GLU A 942 37.95 -21.75 -7.28
N LYS A 943 39.24 -21.90 -7.57
CA LYS A 943 39.79 -22.98 -8.34
C LYS A 943 39.91 -24.31 -7.61
N THR A 944 40.05 -24.23 -6.31
CA THR A 944 39.90 -25.37 -5.40
C THR A 944 38.58 -25.22 -4.70
N PRO A 945 37.51 -25.85 -5.16
CA PRO A 945 36.23 -25.68 -4.49
C PRO A 945 36.42 -26.04 -3.03
N VAL A 946 36.08 -25.12 -2.13
CA VAL A 946 35.93 -25.47 -0.73
C VAL A 946 34.83 -26.53 -0.68
N THR A 947 35.23 -27.77 -0.48
CA THR A 947 34.33 -28.89 -0.15
C THR A 947 33.69 -28.68 1.23
N SER A 948 33.74 -27.44 1.70
CA SER A 948 33.17 -27.02 2.97
C SER A 948 32.16 -25.89 2.87
N LEU A 949 31.18 -26.00 1.98
CA LEU A 949 29.82 -26.06 2.54
C LEU A 949 29.75 -27.45 3.19
N SER A 950 30.46 -27.63 4.31
CA SER A 950 30.60 -28.90 4.99
C SER A 950 29.22 -29.31 5.50
N GLY A 951 28.58 -30.21 4.74
CA GLY A 951 27.30 -30.77 5.06
C GLY A 951 26.41 -31.10 3.87
N VAL A 952 26.73 -30.65 2.65
CA VAL A 952 25.96 -31.13 1.49
C VAL A 952 26.51 -32.48 1.06
N ASN A 953 25.82 -33.49 1.52
CA ASN A 953 26.11 -34.89 1.12
C ASN A 953 25.74 -35.03 -0.36
N THR A 954 26.74 -35.04 -1.26
CA THR A 954 26.59 -35.19 -2.71
C THR A 954 26.13 -36.59 -3.14
N SER A 955 25.63 -37.40 -2.24
CA SER A 955 25.16 -38.78 -2.52
C SER A 955 23.72 -38.89 -3.07
N LEU A 956 23.05 -37.81 -3.40
CA LEU A 956 21.73 -37.80 -4.06
C LEU A 956 21.75 -37.50 -5.54
N ALA A 957 22.91 -37.48 -6.21
CA ALA A 957 23.03 -37.31 -7.64
C ALA A 957 22.84 -38.64 -8.35
N SER A 958 21.63 -39.17 -8.41
CA SER A 958 21.22 -40.10 -9.47
C SER A 958 19.74 -40.43 -9.43
N LYS A 959 18.90 -39.46 -9.74
CA LYS A 959 17.56 -39.74 -10.33
C LYS A 959 17.08 -38.51 -11.11
N GLY A 960 17.27 -38.57 -12.45
CA GLY A 960 16.55 -37.79 -13.43
C GLY A 960 16.64 -36.28 -13.27
N SER A 961 17.69 -35.66 -13.78
CA SER A 961 17.86 -34.22 -13.81
C SER A 961 16.68 -33.55 -14.49
N THR A 962 15.79 -32.99 -13.72
CA THR A 962 14.67 -32.22 -14.23
C THR A 962 15.15 -30.79 -14.54
N ARG A 963 14.87 -30.33 -15.74
CA ARG A 963 15.19 -28.96 -16.20
C ARG A 963 13.96 -28.08 -16.08
N TYR A 964 14.15 -26.86 -15.60
CA TYR A 964 13.09 -25.86 -15.49
C TYR A 964 13.46 -24.62 -16.31
N ASP A 965 12.49 -23.95 -16.92
CA ASP A 965 12.71 -22.62 -17.48
C ASP A 965 12.83 -21.57 -16.34
N ILE A 966 13.16 -20.34 -16.70
CA ILE A 966 13.33 -19.26 -15.71
C ILE A 966 12.05 -18.87 -14.96
N SER A 967 10.90 -19.36 -15.40
CA SER A 967 9.61 -19.19 -14.71
C SER A 967 9.29 -20.35 -13.75
N GLY A 968 10.22 -21.31 -13.57
CA GLY A 968 10.04 -22.47 -12.71
C GLY A 968 9.24 -23.62 -13.33
N ARG A 969 8.90 -23.54 -14.63
CA ARG A 969 8.16 -24.60 -15.31
C ARG A 969 9.13 -25.70 -15.79
N LYS A 970 8.80 -26.95 -15.53
CA LYS A 970 9.54 -28.11 -16.04
C LYS A 970 9.55 -28.12 -17.59
N VAL A 971 10.75 -28.21 -18.17
CA VAL A 971 10.95 -28.21 -19.63
C VAL A 971 11.71 -29.43 -20.10
N ALA A 972 11.54 -29.75 -21.39
CA ALA A 972 12.22 -30.87 -21.99
C ALA A 972 13.72 -30.61 -22.19
N GLU A 973 14.48 -31.68 -22.43
CA GLU A 973 15.95 -31.58 -22.55
C GLU A 973 16.43 -30.78 -23.79
N ASP A 974 15.59 -30.69 -24.78
CA ASP A 974 15.80 -29.97 -26.04
C ASP A 974 15.26 -28.53 -26.02
N TYR A 975 14.76 -28.06 -24.86
CA TYR A 975 14.22 -26.72 -24.71
C TYR A 975 15.23 -25.67 -25.11
N LYS A 976 14.83 -24.80 -26.07
CA LYS A 976 15.60 -23.65 -26.53
C LYS A 976 15.21 -22.44 -25.73
N GLY A 977 16.12 -21.95 -24.87
CA GLY A 977 15.91 -20.83 -23.98
C GLY A 977 16.69 -20.98 -22.69
N LEU A 978 16.62 -19.95 -21.82
CA LEU A 978 17.29 -19.97 -20.53
C LEU A 978 16.57 -20.96 -19.60
N SER A 979 17.26 -22.01 -19.17
CA SER A 979 16.73 -23.06 -18.30
C SER A 979 17.61 -23.30 -17.08
N ILE A 980 17.02 -23.77 -16.00
CA ILE A 980 17.72 -24.16 -14.78
C ILE A 980 17.74 -25.69 -14.71
N LYS A 981 18.93 -26.26 -14.61
CA LYS A 981 19.16 -27.68 -14.37
C LYS A 981 20.20 -27.79 -13.27
N ASP A 982 19.90 -28.54 -12.21
CA ASP A 982 20.81 -28.76 -11.09
C ASP A 982 21.36 -27.45 -10.48
N GLY A 983 20.49 -26.42 -10.36
CA GLY A 983 20.85 -25.09 -9.87
C GLY A 983 21.63 -24.22 -10.86
N GLN A 984 21.97 -24.73 -12.05
CA GLN A 984 22.68 -23.98 -13.08
C GLN A 984 21.72 -23.56 -14.21
N LYS A 985 21.81 -22.29 -14.60
CA LYS A 985 21.13 -21.78 -15.79
C LYS A 985 21.91 -22.10 -17.05
N THR A 986 21.25 -22.62 -18.03
CA THR A 986 21.84 -22.90 -19.34
C THR A 986 20.96 -22.28 -20.41
N LEU A 987 21.54 -21.50 -21.27
CA LEU A 987 20.90 -21.04 -22.51
C LEU A 987 21.25 -22.06 -23.61
N LYS A 988 20.22 -22.62 -24.28
CA LYS A 988 20.39 -23.47 -25.44
C LYS A 988 19.75 -22.83 -26.66
#